data_56f99ae6455afdcc7056382bd566b4b8
#
_entry.id   56f99ae6455afdcc7056382bd566b4b8
#
_cell.length_a   1.000
_cell.length_b   1.000
_cell.length_c   1.000
_cell.angle_alpha   90.00
_cell.angle_beta   90.00
_cell.angle_gamma   90.00
#
_symmetry.space_group_name_H-M   'P 1'
#
loop_
_entity.id
_entity.type
_entity.pdbx_description
1 polymer ?
#
loop_
_entity_poly.entity_id
_entity_poly.type
_entity_poly.pdbx_seq_one_letter_code
_entity_poly.pdbx_strand_id
1 'polypeptide(L)'
;MIKLSVCFVLCSVLWSATCSAAKVDTIEVESSISAVNVFYQGARVTRNVSLNLSTGRHVLLVRGLPLDIDPDLIKVKTPSQLKILAVSHKVAMPSQRLIANQLQVLEDEKSAFEDEIEWLKAKKEIFVEEEALLTQNTELKKADGEKHTLGVRQAADFYRERLTEIAKLKFDNTIAIREAQKEIRQINANVNALLAGTKIPQTELLIFVDASSIVSGKLDVEYFTNAAGWKPLYDFRFDAVNKPLELVYNANVYQSTGEDWNEVELSLTEGLPKQKAALPEFDRWYINRRTTSSVKAARSQDYQMGIGTLKGTLLDSQTGEPLPFVNIVLQRGGQQINGASTDFDGNYTIRPIDSGVYDVVVSYVGYNAKKVDGVRVSSDKITFLDIELDAGVRLEEFEVVEYTVPLIEKDGGSSGGSVSINGISRLPRRSVSSSDAQKVRGARSFIQHNLFLDESPSISSPRISYSVDYKYSVPSNGEDRLLTIKTEKVPVEFLYRAIPKVDTDVYLLARITDWGNLQLLSGKSTIYFQGAYSGESNIDAESVKDTLEIALGRDENILLERRLNKELSTEQTFGSKVKKELHWEIVVRSNKSHPIMLELIDQLPLSNDRNIIVEALYIGEAKNEKESGKLTWELRLEPNSSEQVEFSYELKYPESALVYN
;
A
#
# COMPACT_ATOMS: atom_id res chain seq x y z
N MET A 1 65.17 -60.57 48.52
CA MET A 1 63.82 -60.45 47.87
C MET A 1 63.56 -58.99 47.55
N ILE A 2 64.23 -58.49 46.56
CA ILE A 2 64.08 -57.16 45.99
C ILE A 2 64.10 -57.36 44.49
N LYS A 3 62.96 -57.11 43.83
CA LYS A 3 62.79 -56.91 42.37
C LYS A 3 61.31 -57.13 42.07
N LEU A 4 60.48 -56.11 42.18
CA LEU A 4 59.19 -55.96 41.44
C LEU A 4 58.51 -54.63 41.84
N SER A 5 59.14 -53.50 41.53
CA SER A 5 58.48 -52.19 41.75
C SER A 5 59.02 -51.06 40.89
N VAL A 6 59.41 -51.35 39.64
CA VAL A 6 59.99 -50.31 38.74
C VAL A 6 59.24 -50.27 37.38
N CYS A 7 58.22 -51.12 37.12
CA CYS A 7 57.56 -51.16 35.81
C CYS A 7 56.17 -50.48 35.70
N PHE A 8 55.74 -49.72 36.70
CA PHE A 8 54.39 -49.11 36.68
C PHE A 8 54.32 -47.59 36.62
N VAL A 9 55.49 -46.94 36.46
CA VAL A 9 55.57 -45.45 36.42
C VAL A 9 55.85 -44.88 35.01
N LEU A 10 56.01 -45.74 33.99
CA LEU A 10 56.39 -45.27 32.65
C LEU A 10 55.27 -45.34 31.59
N CYS A 11 54.03 -45.55 31.95
CA CYS A 11 52.87 -45.60 31.00
C CYS A 11 51.81 -44.54 31.19
N SER A 12 52.02 -43.51 32.05
CA SER A 12 51.00 -42.45 32.29
C SER A 12 51.36 -41.04 31.73
N VAL A 13 52.31 -40.96 30.79
CA VAL A 13 52.76 -39.64 30.24
C VAL A 13 52.55 -39.49 28.75
N LEU A 14 51.66 -40.25 28.14
CA LEU A 14 51.39 -40.04 26.71
C LEU A 14 49.92 -40.24 26.38
N TRP A 15 49.04 -39.27 26.78
CA TRP A 15 47.84 -38.92 26.01
C TRP A 15 47.11 -37.73 26.64
N SER A 16 47.76 -36.62 26.78
CA SER A 16 47.09 -35.31 26.74
C SER A 16 47.06 -34.87 25.28
N ALA A 17 46.20 -35.49 24.48
CA ALA A 17 45.76 -34.92 23.25
C ALA A 17 45.00 -33.65 23.61
N THR A 18 45.65 -32.52 23.56
CA THR A 18 45.03 -31.21 23.57
C THR A 18 44.07 -31.19 22.39
N CYS A 19 42.79 -31.42 22.66
CA CYS A 19 41.72 -31.07 21.74
C CYS A 19 41.74 -29.53 21.66
N SER A 20 42.62 -29.00 20.81
CA SER A 20 42.60 -27.61 20.42
C SER A 20 41.26 -27.43 19.69
N ALA A 21 40.28 -26.93 20.42
CA ALA A 21 39.05 -26.45 19.75
C ALA A 21 39.54 -25.44 18.70
N ALA A 22 39.45 -25.82 17.43
CA ALA A 22 39.81 -24.94 16.34
C ALA A 22 38.91 -23.70 16.50
N LYS A 23 39.56 -22.57 16.83
CA LYS A 23 38.90 -21.29 16.95
C LYS A 23 38.36 -20.98 15.56
N VAL A 24 37.05 -21.17 15.37
CA VAL A 24 36.41 -20.85 14.10
C VAL A 24 36.41 -19.33 13.98
N ASP A 25 37.19 -18.79 13.06
CA ASP A 25 37.28 -17.35 12.83
C ASP A 25 35.95 -16.85 12.28
N THR A 26 35.37 -15.87 12.96
CA THR A 26 34.18 -15.14 12.47
C THR A 26 34.67 -14.03 11.56
N ILE A 27 34.32 -14.10 10.31
CA ILE A 27 34.65 -13.13 9.26
C ILE A 27 33.44 -12.25 9.04
N GLU A 28 33.59 -10.96 9.32
CA GLU A 28 32.58 -9.98 8.92
C GLU A 28 32.69 -9.74 7.41
N VAL A 29 31.58 -9.87 6.69
CA VAL A 29 31.53 -9.79 5.24
C VAL A 29 30.69 -8.60 4.80
N GLU A 30 31.19 -7.89 3.79
CA GLU A 30 30.43 -6.81 3.15
C GLU A 30 29.35 -7.39 2.26
N SER A 31 28.17 -6.77 2.32
CA SER A 31 27.02 -7.17 1.53
C SER A 31 26.28 -5.95 0.96
N SER A 32 25.73 -6.10 -0.23
CA SER A 32 24.92 -5.09 -0.89
C SER A 32 23.63 -5.71 -1.44
N ILE A 33 22.53 -4.96 -1.42
CA ILE A 33 21.27 -5.40 -2.01
C ILE A 33 21.43 -5.33 -3.52
N SER A 34 21.14 -6.44 -4.22
CA SER A 34 21.25 -6.53 -5.67
C SER A 34 19.90 -6.56 -6.36
N ALA A 35 18.92 -7.25 -5.77
CA ALA A 35 17.59 -7.39 -6.33
C ALA A 35 16.53 -7.41 -5.22
N VAL A 36 15.36 -6.88 -5.54
CA VAL A 36 14.20 -6.88 -4.64
C VAL A 36 12.96 -7.30 -5.43
N ASN A 37 12.28 -8.32 -4.94
CA ASN A 37 10.98 -8.72 -5.44
C ASN A 37 9.91 -8.32 -4.43
N VAL A 38 9.13 -7.29 -4.78
CA VAL A 38 8.08 -6.72 -3.91
C VAL A 38 6.75 -7.40 -4.20
N PHE A 39 6.06 -7.84 -3.15
CA PHE A 39 4.72 -8.41 -3.17
C PHE A 39 3.69 -7.37 -2.72
N TYR A 40 2.41 -7.67 -2.79
CA TYR A 40 1.38 -6.78 -2.23
C TYR A 40 1.62 -6.49 -0.74
N GLN A 41 2.16 -7.47 -0.04
CA GLN A 41 2.61 -7.34 1.34
C GLN A 41 3.96 -8.04 1.48
N GLY A 42 4.97 -7.26 1.85
CA GLY A 42 6.33 -7.71 2.02
C GLY A 42 7.16 -7.68 0.76
N ALA A 43 8.45 -7.94 0.95
CA ALA A 43 9.41 -8.02 -0.13
C ALA A 43 10.43 -9.15 0.13
N ARG A 44 10.85 -9.80 -0.94
CA ARG A 44 12.01 -10.69 -0.93
C ARG A 44 13.22 -9.90 -1.39
N VAL A 45 14.19 -9.75 -0.51
CA VAL A 45 15.42 -9.02 -0.76
C VAL A 45 16.54 -10.02 -1.03
N THR A 46 17.31 -9.80 -2.09
CA THR A 46 18.51 -10.57 -2.43
C THR A 46 19.73 -9.69 -2.20
N ARG A 47 20.63 -10.13 -1.32
CA ARG A 47 21.92 -9.48 -1.05
C ARG A 47 23.06 -10.30 -1.60
N ASN A 48 23.98 -9.66 -2.27
CA ASN A 48 25.25 -10.24 -2.67
C ASN A 48 26.29 -10.00 -1.58
N VAL A 49 26.91 -11.07 -1.14
CA VAL A 49 28.02 -11.08 -0.17
C VAL A 49 29.29 -11.42 -0.88
N SER A 50 30.30 -10.55 -0.77
CA SER A 50 31.62 -10.81 -1.37
C SER A 50 32.43 -11.78 -0.50
N LEU A 51 32.96 -12.84 -1.11
CA LEU A 51 33.72 -13.88 -0.44
C LEU A 51 35.17 -13.89 -0.87
N ASN A 52 36.06 -14.02 0.13
CA ASN A 52 37.47 -14.39 -0.07
C ASN A 52 37.89 -15.29 1.11
N LEU A 53 37.72 -16.60 0.93
CA LEU A 53 37.86 -17.59 1.99
C LEU A 53 39.02 -18.55 1.68
N SER A 54 39.81 -18.86 2.67
CA SER A 54 40.75 -19.99 2.63
C SER A 54 40.01 -21.32 2.84
N THR A 55 40.68 -22.43 2.56
CA THR A 55 40.15 -23.76 2.83
C THR A 55 39.89 -23.97 4.32
N GLY A 56 38.73 -24.57 4.65
CA GLY A 56 38.34 -24.91 6.02
C GLY A 56 37.00 -24.30 6.45
N ARG A 57 36.75 -24.36 7.75
CA ARG A 57 35.50 -23.88 8.36
C ARG A 57 35.58 -22.42 8.75
N HIS A 58 34.56 -21.67 8.34
CA HIS A 58 34.44 -20.24 8.63
C HIS A 58 33.01 -19.94 9.10
N VAL A 59 32.89 -18.83 9.88
CA VAL A 59 31.60 -18.23 10.21
C VAL A 59 31.55 -16.87 9.53
N LEU A 60 30.63 -16.71 8.59
CA LEU A 60 30.39 -15.45 7.91
C LEU A 60 29.34 -14.66 8.70
N LEU A 61 29.66 -13.42 9.05
CA LEU A 61 28.77 -12.51 9.74
C LEU A 61 28.28 -11.45 8.77
N VAL A 62 26.97 -11.51 8.40
CA VAL A 62 26.28 -10.50 7.60
C VAL A 62 25.48 -9.62 8.55
N ARG A 63 25.71 -8.31 8.48
CA ARG A 63 25.07 -7.30 9.32
C ARG A 63 24.16 -6.38 8.53
N GLY A 64 23.41 -5.54 9.27
CA GLY A 64 22.58 -4.50 8.68
C GLY A 64 21.29 -5.02 8.04
N LEU A 65 20.78 -6.16 8.53
CA LEU A 65 19.50 -6.69 8.04
C LEU A 65 18.34 -6.14 8.87
N PRO A 66 17.12 -6.04 8.29
CA PRO A 66 15.91 -5.60 9.00
C PRO A 66 15.60 -6.43 10.23
N LEU A 67 14.85 -5.86 11.17
CA LEU A 67 14.38 -6.58 12.37
C LEU A 67 13.25 -7.56 12.07
N ASP A 68 12.43 -7.27 11.09
CA ASP A 68 11.21 -7.99 10.73
C ASP A 68 11.44 -9.12 9.71
N ILE A 69 12.69 -9.62 9.63
CA ILE A 69 13.02 -10.75 8.77
C ILE A 69 12.27 -11.99 9.24
N ASP A 70 11.66 -12.70 8.28
CA ASP A 70 11.10 -14.02 8.51
C ASP A 70 12.21 -15.09 8.49
N PRO A 71 12.54 -15.70 9.65
CA PRO A 71 13.62 -16.67 9.72
C PRO A 71 13.41 -17.92 8.85
N ASP A 72 12.16 -18.32 8.67
CA ASP A 72 11.81 -19.53 7.91
C ASP A 72 11.97 -19.33 6.39
N LEU A 73 12.09 -18.08 5.95
CA LEU A 73 12.23 -17.71 4.54
C LEU A 73 13.65 -17.26 4.17
N ILE A 74 14.63 -17.41 5.09
CA ILE A 74 16.02 -17.14 4.79
C ILE A 74 16.57 -18.25 3.90
N LYS A 75 17.12 -17.88 2.74
CA LYS A 75 17.80 -18.79 1.81
C LYS A 75 19.20 -18.27 1.51
N VAL A 76 20.14 -19.18 1.46
CA VAL A 76 21.54 -18.85 1.14
C VAL A 76 21.95 -19.72 -0.05
N LYS A 77 22.35 -19.08 -1.16
CA LYS A 77 22.88 -19.73 -2.36
C LYS A 77 24.38 -19.55 -2.40
N THR A 78 25.12 -20.65 -2.47
CA THR A 78 26.58 -20.66 -2.43
C THR A 78 27.18 -21.22 -3.72
N PRO A 79 28.42 -20.83 -4.07
CA PRO A 79 29.22 -21.52 -5.08
C PRO A 79 29.42 -23.00 -4.69
N SER A 80 29.63 -23.86 -5.67
CA SER A 80 29.78 -25.34 -5.49
C SER A 80 30.92 -25.76 -4.54
N GLN A 81 31.94 -24.90 -4.39
CA GLN A 81 33.09 -25.14 -3.52
C GLN A 81 32.80 -24.85 -2.03
N LEU A 82 31.66 -24.25 -1.72
CA LEU A 82 31.29 -23.81 -0.37
C LEU A 82 30.05 -24.56 0.11
N LYS A 83 30.23 -25.34 1.18
CA LYS A 83 29.12 -26.08 1.81
C LYS A 83 28.57 -25.30 3.00
N ILE A 84 27.25 -25.06 3.03
CA ILE A 84 26.58 -24.49 4.20
C ILE A 84 26.41 -25.59 5.24
N LEU A 85 26.86 -25.32 6.47
CA LEU A 85 26.70 -26.20 7.61
C LEU A 85 25.49 -25.82 8.46
N ALA A 86 25.29 -24.51 8.69
CA ALA A 86 24.16 -23.96 9.43
C ALA A 86 23.98 -22.47 9.09
N VAL A 87 22.75 -21.99 9.26
CA VAL A 87 22.42 -20.56 9.22
C VAL A 87 21.72 -20.22 10.53
N SER A 88 22.17 -19.16 11.20
CA SER A 88 21.59 -18.69 12.45
C SER A 88 21.43 -17.17 12.38
N HIS A 89 20.36 -16.66 12.96
CA HIS A 89 20.14 -15.22 13.07
C HIS A 89 20.08 -14.80 14.54
N LYS A 90 20.44 -13.55 14.82
CA LYS A 90 20.30 -12.92 16.13
C LYS A 90 20.04 -11.44 15.96
N VAL A 91 19.34 -10.85 16.91
CA VAL A 91 19.18 -9.41 17.00
C VAL A 91 20.33 -8.85 17.84
N ALA A 92 21.02 -7.87 17.30
CA ALA A 92 22.16 -7.20 17.97
C ALA A 92 22.11 -5.69 17.74
N MET A 93 22.71 -4.95 18.65
CA MET A 93 22.96 -3.52 18.42
C MET A 93 24.10 -3.34 17.40
N PRO A 94 24.03 -2.31 16.53
CA PRO A 94 25.10 -2.02 15.58
C PRO A 94 26.49 -1.95 16.27
N SER A 95 27.51 -2.45 15.59
CA SER A 95 28.86 -2.47 16.14
C SER A 95 29.40 -1.06 16.30
N GLN A 96 29.77 -0.67 17.54
CA GLN A 96 30.37 0.63 17.83
C GLN A 96 31.63 0.91 16.97
N ARG A 97 32.38 -0.12 16.61
CA ARG A 97 33.61 0.03 15.82
C ARG A 97 33.32 0.44 14.36
N LEU A 98 32.30 -0.14 13.73
CA LEU A 98 31.92 0.23 12.37
C LEU A 98 31.39 1.66 12.31
N ILE A 99 30.55 2.01 13.28
CA ILE A 99 29.99 3.35 13.40
C ILE A 99 31.12 4.38 13.60
N ALA A 100 32.10 4.07 14.47
CA ALA A 100 33.25 4.94 14.68
C ALA A 100 34.05 5.18 13.39
N ASN A 101 34.23 4.14 12.56
CA ASN A 101 34.91 4.28 11.27
C ASN A 101 34.10 5.15 10.29
N GLN A 102 32.80 4.97 10.21
CA GLN A 102 31.94 5.78 9.35
C GLN A 102 31.86 7.24 9.82
N LEU A 103 31.77 7.46 11.11
CA LEU A 103 31.82 8.80 11.70
C LEU A 103 33.16 9.49 11.38
N GLN A 104 34.30 8.77 11.48
CA GLN A 104 35.59 9.32 11.16
C GLN A 104 35.67 9.78 9.70
N VAL A 105 35.16 8.99 8.76
CA VAL A 105 35.15 9.39 7.34
C VAL A 105 34.32 10.65 7.13
N LEU A 106 33.13 10.75 7.74
CA LEU A 106 32.27 11.93 7.64
C LEU A 106 32.91 13.16 8.34
N GLU A 107 33.61 12.97 9.44
CA GLU A 107 34.34 14.03 10.12
C GLU A 107 35.52 14.53 9.28
N ASP A 108 36.25 13.62 8.61
CA ASP A 108 37.35 13.98 7.71
C ASP A 108 36.85 14.77 6.50
N GLU A 109 35.72 14.34 5.88
CA GLU A 109 35.06 15.07 4.78
C GLU A 109 34.62 16.47 5.24
N LYS A 110 34.00 16.57 6.41
CA LYS A 110 33.56 17.84 6.98
C LYS A 110 34.76 18.79 7.20
N SER A 111 35.83 18.27 7.75
CA SER A 111 37.06 19.03 7.99
C SER A 111 37.62 19.60 6.68
N ALA A 112 37.61 18.83 5.60
CA ALA A 112 38.07 19.30 4.30
C ALA A 112 37.27 20.51 3.78
N PHE A 113 35.93 20.49 3.94
CA PHE A 113 35.09 21.64 3.57
C PHE A 113 35.25 22.83 4.53
N GLU A 114 35.51 22.60 5.80
CA GLU A 114 35.82 23.65 6.78
C GLU A 114 37.12 24.36 6.40
N ASP A 115 38.18 23.62 6.05
CA ASP A 115 39.46 24.15 5.58
C ASP A 115 39.29 24.93 4.27
N GLU A 116 38.48 24.43 3.34
CA GLU A 116 38.14 25.13 2.10
C GLU A 116 37.46 26.48 2.37
N ILE A 117 36.49 26.51 3.29
CA ILE A 117 35.82 27.75 3.69
C ILE A 117 36.81 28.74 4.30
N GLU A 118 37.72 28.29 5.13
CA GLU A 118 38.72 29.14 5.75
C GLU A 118 39.67 29.76 4.71
N TRP A 119 40.14 28.96 3.76
CA TRP A 119 40.93 29.44 2.65
C TRP A 119 40.16 30.45 1.76
N LEU A 120 38.89 30.17 1.43
CA LEU A 120 38.04 31.07 0.67
C LEU A 120 37.77 32.39 1.41
N LYS A 121 37.65 32.39 2.73
CA LYS A 121 37.52 33.59 3.54
C LYS A 121 38.81 34.41 3.49
N ALA A 122 39.99 33.80 3.66
CA ALA A 122 41.28 34.48 3.54
C ALA A 122 41.46 35.09 2.15
N LYS A 123 41.08 34.37 1.11
CA LYS A 123 41.10 34.90 -0.29
C LYS A 123 40.17 36.08 -0.47
N LYS A 124 39.01 36.10 0.18
CA LYS A 124 38.07 37.21 0.15
C LYS A 124 38.66 38.46 0.81
N GLU A 125 39.40 38.32 1.89
CA GLU A 125 40.08 39.41 2.57
C GLU A 125 41.11 40.10 1.66
N ILE A 126 41.90 39.30 0.93
CA ILE A 126 42.87 39.83 -0.07
C ILE A 126 42.17 40.72 -1.09
N PHE A 127 41.01 40.28 -1.61
CA PHE A 127 40.24 41.09 -2.57
C PHE A 127 39.66 42.36 -1.95
N VAL A 128 39.32 42.34 -0.65
CA VAL A 128 38.86 43.54 0.08
C VAL A 128 40.00 44.54 0.26
N GLU A 129 41.19 44.07 0.61
CA GLU A 129 42.39 44.92 0.74
C GLU A 129 42.82 45.50 -0.60
N GLU A 130 42.78 44.73 -1.70
CA GLU A 130 43.08 45.21 -3.04
C GLU A 130 42.11 46.31 -3.49
N GLU A 131 40.80 46.11 -3.25
CA GLU A 131 39.78 47.13 -3.52
C GLU A 131 40.02 48.42 -2.73
N ALA A 132 40.39 48.30 -1.46
CA ALA A 132 40.72 49.43 -0.58
C ALA A 132 41.94 50.18 -1.09
N LEU A 133 43.02 49.48 -1.48
CA LEU A 133 44.21 50.09 -2.08
C LEU A 133 43.90 50.87 -3.39
N LEU A 134 43.06 50.30 -4.25
CA LEU A 134 42.65 50.96 -5.49
C LEU A 134 41.79 52.19 -5.21
N THR A 135 40.89 52.15 -4.25
CA THR A 135 40.01 53.28 -3.91
C THR A 135 40.73 54.41 -3.16
N GLN A 136 41.75 54.10 -2.35
CA GLN A 136 42.56 55.11 -1.65
C GLN A 136 43.52 55.85 -2.58
N ASN A 137 44.00 55.24 -3.66
CA ASN A 137 44.95 55.81 -4.59
C ASN A 137 44.30 56.61 -5.74
N THR A 138 43.10 57.13 -5.56
CA THR A 138 42.38 57.92 -6.59
C THR A 138 42.83 59.39 -6.73
N GLU A 139 43.77 59.88 -5.87
CA GLU A 139 44.30 61.22 -5.99
C GLU A 139 45.28 61.36 -7.17
N LEU A 140 44.80 61.64 -8.33
CA LEU A 140 45.61 62.04 -9.50
C LEU A 140 46.11 63.45 -9.29
N LYS A 141 47.47 63.61 -9.11
CA LYS A 141 48.09 64.94 -9.06
C LYS A 141 47.76 65.77 -10.30
N LYS A 142 47.29 67.02 -10.12
CA LYS A 142 47.02 67.98 -11.18
C LYS A 142 48.24 68.19 -12.01
N ALA A 143 48.27 67.77 -13.27
CA ALA A 143 49.23 68.08 -14.28
C ALA A 143 48.47 68.77 -15.46
N ASP A 144 48.94 69.89 -15.91
CA ASP A 144 48.28 70.67 -17.03
C ASP A 144 48.62 70.07 -18.40
N GLY A 145 47.64 69.96 -19.30
CA GLY A 145 47.81 69.64 -20.68
C GLY A 145 47.02 68.44 -21.24
N GLU A 146 46.92 68.31 -22.58
CA GLU A 146 46.19 67.27 -23.33
C GLU A 146 46.63 65.83 -22.94
N LYS A 147 47.91 65.63 -22.63
CA LYS A 147 48.46 64.33 -22.11
C LYS A 147 47.88 63.93 -20.76
N HIS A 148 47.44 64.91 -19.98
CA HIS A 148 46.82 64.64 -18.68
C HIS A 148 45.42 64.03 -18.82
N THR A 149 44.62 64.55 -19.82
CA THR A 149 43.26 64.03 -20.04
C THR A 149 43.25 62.57 -20.54
N LEU A 150 44.24 62.19 -21.38
CA LEU A 150 44.41 60.81 -21.83
C LEU A 150 44.82 59.89 -20.68
N GLY A 151 45.73 60.36 -19.85
CA GLY A 151 46.15 59.56 -18.64
C GLY A 151 45.02 59.37 -17.64
N VAL A 152 44.18 60.37 -17.41
CA VAL A 152 43.01 60.25 -16.53
C VAL A 152 42.01 59.23 -17.04
N ARG A 153 41.76 59.25 -18.37
CA ARG A 153 40.85 58.31 -19.06
C ARG A 153 41.39 56.85 -18.89
N GLN A 154 42.66 56.64 -19.21
CA GLN A 154 43.31 55.34 -19.08
C GLN A 154 43.30 54.82 -17.63
N ALA A 155 43.54 55.68 -16.65
CA ALA A 155 43.42 55.31 -15.24
C ALA A 155 41.98 54.98 -14.85
N ALA A 156 40.97 55.74 -15.30
CA ALA A 156 39.57 55.49 -15.02
C ALA A 156 39.08 54.16 -15.64
N ASP A 157 39.55 53.84 -16.86
CA ASP A 157 39.22 52.57 -17.51
C ASP A 157 39.87 51.38 -16.76
N PHE A 158 41.14 51.49 -16.37
CA PHE A 158 41.84 50.51 -15.55
C PHE A 158 41.11 50.26 -14.20
N TYR A 159 40.76 51.34 -13.49
CA TYR A 159 40.03 51.20 -12.22
C TYR A 159 38.67 50.55 -12.41
N ARG A 160 37.94 50.92 -13.45
CA ARG A 160 36.63 50.32 -13.75
C ARG A 160 36.76 48.83 -14.04
N GLU A 161 37.72 48.45 -14.89
CA GLU A 161 37.96 47.06 -15.27
C GLU A 161 38.37 46.25 -14.03
N ARG A 162 39.36 46.70 -13.27
CA ARG A 162 39.88 45.95 -12.10
C ARG A 162 38.86 45.88 -10.97
N LEU A 163 38.11 46.91 -10.66
CA LEU A 163 37.05 46.87 -9.63
C LEU A 163 35.93 45.98 -10.04
N THR A 164 35.57 45.91 -11.35
CA THR A 164 34.58 44.99 -11.84
C THR A 164 35.03 43.52 -11.72
N GLU A 165 36.33 43.25 -12.00
CA GLU A 165 36.92 41.94 -11.84
C GLU A 165 36.96 41.53 -10.35
N ILE A 166 37.36 42.40 -9.44
CA ILE A 166 37.36 42.16 -7.99
C ILE A 166 35.94 41.90 -7.51
N ALA A 167 34.97 42.66 -7.94
CA ALA A 167 33.57 42.45 -7.57
C ALA A 167 33.06 41.06 -8.01
N LYS A 168 33.42 40.62 -9.21
CA LYS A 168 33.10 39.28 -9.73
C LYS A 168 33.82 38.20 -8.88
N LEU A 169 35.10 38.34 -8.65
CA LEU A 169 35.88 37.38 -7.83
C LEU A 169 35.33 37.25 -6.39
N LYS A 170 34.92 38.37 -5.77
CA LYS A 170 34.27 38.38 -4.45
C LYS A 170 32.93 37.69 -4.47
N PHE A 171 32.14 37.88 -5.55
CA PHE A 171 30.85 37.25 -5.73
C PHE A 171 31.00 35.72 -5.91
N ASP A 172 31.90 35.29 -6.85
CA ASP A 172 32.16 33.87 -7.11
C ASP A 172 32.66 33.14 -5.83
N ASN A 173 33.57 33.81 -5.06
CA ASN A 173 34.08 33.32 -3.80
C ASN A 173 32.97 33.18 -2.72
N THR A 174 32.01 34.11 -2.71
CA THR A 174 30.85 34.06 -1.81
C THR A 174 29.92 32.91 -2.16
N ILE A 175 29.74 32.59 -3.45
CA ILE A 175 28.98 31.43 -3.91
C ILE A 175 29.68 30.14 -3.45
N ALA A 176 30.99 30.01 -3.69
CA ALA A 176 31.77 28.84 -3.28
C ALA A 176 31.67 28.57 -1.78
N ILE A 177 31.76 29.61 -0.93
CA ILE A 177 31.59 29.49 0.53
C ILE A 177 30.17 28.96 0.85
N ARG A 178 29.13 29.41 0.16
CA ARG A 178 27.74 28.97 0.39
C ARG A 178 27.54 27.51 -0.02
N GLU A 179 28.16 27.09 -1.10
CA GLU A 179 28.12 25.69 -1.57
C GLU A 179 28.83 24.78 -0.56
N ALA A 180 30.05 25.08 -0.13
CA ALA A 180 30.76 24.33 0.90
C ALA A 180 29.97 24.27 2.22
N GLN A 181 29.33 25.36 2.64
CA GLN A 181 28.43 25.35 3.81
C GLN A 181 27.19 24.46 3.63
N LYS A 182 26.69 24.33 2.40
CA LYS A 182 25.58 23.42 2.09
C LYS A 182 26.02 21.97 2.26
N GLU A 183 27.21 21.61 1.77
CA GLU A 183 27.78 20.26 1.95
C GLU A 183 27.99 19.91 3.43
N ILE A 184 28.53 20.85 4.23
CA ILE A 184 28.66 20.65 5.69
C ILE A 184 27.31 20.39 6.36
N ARG A 185 26.24 21.09 5.95
CA ARG A 185 24.90 20.82 6.49
C ARG A 185 24.43 19.42 6.14
N GLN A 186 24.68 18.95 4.91
CA GLN A 186 24.35 17.60 4.47
C GLN A 186 25.12 16.54 5.28
N ILE A 187 26.43 16.74 5.46
CA ILE A 187 27.26 15.84 6.26
C ILE A 187 26.76 15.79 7.71
N ASN A 188 26.43 16.92 8.32
CA ASN A 188 25.87 16.95 9.67
C ASN A 188 24.51 16.21 9.78
N ALA A 189 23.66 16.29 8.74
CA ALA A 189 22.43 15.52 8.67
C ALA A 189 22.74 14.01 8.61
N ASN A 190 23.71 13.60 7.81
CA ASN A 190 24.18 12.21 7.70
C ASN A 190 24.74 11.68 9.02
N VAL A 191 25.55 12.48 9.73
CA VAL A 191 26.08 12.16 11.07
C VAL A 191 24.94 11.95 12.07
N ASN A 192 23.95 12.84 12.07
CA ASN A 192 22.78 12.72 12.96
C ASN A 192 21.94 11.48 12.64
N ALA A 193 21.73 11.18 11.36
CA ALA A 193 21.03 9.98 10.91
C ALA A 193 21.77 8.70 11.33
N LEU A 194 23.10 8.67 11.14
CA LEU A 194 23.96 7.56 11.57
C LEU A 194 23.86 7.34 13.08
N LEU A 195 23.99 8.40 13.89
CA LEU A 195 23.89 8.34 15.36
C LEU A 195 22.48 7.93 15.82
N ALA A 196 21.43 8.33 15.14
CA ALA A 196 20.06 7.87 15.40
C ALA A 196 19.93 6.37 15.10
N GLY A 197 20.48 5.90 13.98
CA GLY A 197 20.50 4.48 13.59
C GLY A 197 21.27 3.58 14.57
N THR A 198 22.24 4.11 15.35
CA THR A 198 22.99 3.33 16.36
C THR A 198 22.12 2.79 17.49
N LYS A 199 20.97 3.40 17.73
CA LYS A 199 20.04 3.01 18.80
C LYS A 199 19.01 1.98 18.33
N ILE A 200 18.98 1.69 17.03
CA ILE A 200 18.03 0.73 16.44
C ILE A 200 18.73 -0.62 16.36
N PRO A 201 18.22 -1.67 17.04
CA PRO A 201 18.77 -3.00 16.90
C PRO A 201 18.61 -3.48 15.45
N GLN A 202 19.52 -4.32 14.99
CA GLN A 202 19.52 -4.91 13.64
C GLN A 202 19.64 -6.42 13.73
N THR A 203 19.18 -7.11 12.69
CA THR A 203 19.40 -8.55 12.60
C THR A 203 20.78 -8.84 12.03
N GLU A 204 21.55 -9.69 12.72
CA GLU A 204 22.80 -10.27 12.25
C GLU A 204 22.57 -11.71 11.82
N LEU A 205 23.09 -12.07 10.64
CA LEU A 205 23.04 -13.44 10.12
C LEU A 205 24.41 -14.08 10.24
N LEU A 206 24.48 -15.24 10.87
CA LEU A 206 25.66 -16.07 11.03
C LEU A 206 25.54 -17.27 10.10
N ILE A 207 26.40 -17.35 9.08
CA ILE A 207 26.41 -18.44 8.12
C ILE A 207 27.64 -19.30 8.38
N PHE A 208 27.43 -20.52 8.85
CA PHE A 208 28.50 -21.48 9.09
C PHE A 208 28.78 -22.23 7.78
N VAL A 209 30.01 -22.14 7.30
CA VAL A 209 30.40 -22.69 6.02
C VAL A 209 31.66 -23.56 6.13
N ASP A 210 31.82 -24.50 5.20
CA ASP A 210 33.03 -25.31 5.03
C ASP A 210 33.49 -25.18 3.56
N ALA A 211 34.67 -24.59 3.38
CA ALA A 211 35.29 -24.34 2.09
C ALA A 211 36.23 -25.50 1.73
N SER A 212 35.91 -26.27 0.69
CA SER A 212 36.74 -27.40 0.21
C SER A 212 38.00 -26.93 -0.49
N SER A 213 38.05 -25.71 -0.99
CA SER A 213 39.19 -25.06 -1.63
C SER A 213 39.13 -23.54 -1.31
N ILE A 214 40.12 -22.80 -1.82
CA ILE A 214 40.05 -21.33 -1.77
C ILE A 214 38.84 -20.86 -2.56
N VAL A 215 37.94 -20.07 -1.95
CA VAL A 215 36.71 -19.53 -2.56
C VAL A 215 36.86 -18.03 -2.71
N SER A 216 36.85 -17.56 -3.95
CA SER A 216 36.74 -16.14 -4.27
C SER A 216 35.53 -15.98 -5.17
N GLY A 217 34.53 -15.19 -4.73
CA GLY A 217 33.28 -15.05 -5.48
C GLY A 217 32.18 -14.37 -4.70
N LYS A 218 30.95 -14.65 -5.05
CA LYS A 218 29.76 -14.09 -4.39
C LYS A 218 28.89 -15.20 -3.83
N LEU A 219 28.23 -14.89 -2.74
CA LEU A 219 27.19 -15.68 -2.09
C LEU A 219 25.94 -14.84 -2.05
N ASP A 220 24.79 -15.42 -2.39
CA ASP A 220 23.52 -14.72 -2.35
C ASP A 220 22.76 -15.08 -1.06
N VAL A 221 22.32 -14.07 -0.34
CA VAL A 221 21.43 -14.19 0.83
C VAL A 221 20.08 -13.64 0.43
N GLU A 222 19.07 -14.49 0.44
CA GLU A 222 17.67 -14.08 0.24
C GLU A 222 16.95 -14.11 1.57
N TYR A 223 16.19 -13.08 1.88
CA TYR A 223 15.31 -13.00 3.04
C TYR A 223 14.00 -12.31 2.68
N PHE A 224 13.01 -12.47 3.55
CA PHE A 224 11.72 -11.84 3.41
C PHE A 224 11.45 -10.87 4.56
N THR A 225 10.91 -9.70 4.23
CA THR A 225 10.49 -8.65 5.17
C THR A 225 9.05 -8.27 4.91
N ASN A 226 8.26 -8.01 5.96
CA ASN A 226 6.87 -7.55 5.83
C ASN A 226 6.77 -6.02 5.73
N ALA A 227 7.85 -5.28 6.01
CA ALA A 227 7.85 -3.82 6.06
C ALA A 227 7.97 -3.15 4.68
N ALA A 228 7.44 -3.79 3.66
CA ALA A 228 7.40 -3.28 2.30
C ALA A 228 6.15 -3.78 1.58
N GLY A 229 5.83 -3.17 0.45
CA GLY A 229 4.72 -3.64 -0.39
C GLY A 229 4.52 -2.77 -1.61
N TRP A 230 3.58 -3.19 -2.48
CA TRP A 230 3.19 -2.40 -3.62
C TRP A 230 1.69 -2.52 -3.91
N LYS A 231 1.15 -1.53 -4.62
CA LYS A 231 -0.25 -1.48 -5.05
C LYS A 231 -0.29 -1.12 -6.53
N PRO A 232 -1.09 -1.84 -7.35
CA PRO A 232 -1.31 -1.47 -8.74
C PRO A 232 -2.16 -0.21 -8.83
N LEU A 233 -1.80 0.67 -9.76
CA LEU A 233 -2.51 1.87 -10.13
C LEU A 233 -2.60 1.95 -11.64
N TYR A 234 -3.68 2.49 -12.17
CA TYR A 234 -3.89 2.59 -13.61
C TYR A 234 -4.29 3.99 -14.00
N ASP A 235 -3.75 4.47 -15.13
CA ASP A 235 -4.30 5.64 -15.80
C ASP A 235 -4.95 5.20 -17.11
N PHE A 236 -6.24 5.47 -17.23
CA PHE A 236 -6.98 5.30 -18.47
C PHE A 236 -7.04 6.65 -19.18
N ARG A 237 -6.30 6.80 -20.28
CA ARG A 237 -6.21 8.05 -21.04
C ARG A 237 -6.89 7.90 -22.38
N PHE A 238 -8.00 8.62 -22.54
CA PHE A 238 -8.80 8.65 -23.75
C PHE A 238 -8.63 10.00 -24.43
N ASP A 239 -7.91 10.05 -25.55
CA ASP A 239 -7.68 11.29 -26.30
C ASP A 239 -8.92 11.80 -27.01
N ALA A 240 -9.71 10.88 -27.59
CA ALA A 240 -10.95 11.19 -28.29
C ALA A 240 -11.81 9.95 -28.48
N VAL A 241 -13.10 10.13 -28.72
CA VAL A 241 -14.01 9.07 -29.15
C VAL A 241 -13.47 8.46 -30.45
N ASN A 242 -13.53 7.13 -30.57
CA ASN A 242 -13.01 6.33 -31.69
C ASN A 242 -11.49 6.21 -31.81
N LYS A 243 -10.74 6.63 -30.78
CA LYS A 243 -9.31 6.31 -30.67
C LYS A 243 -9.09 5.21 -29.63
N PRO A 244 -8.02 4.41 -29.79
CA PRO A 244 -7.66 3.46 -28.75
C PRO A 244 -7.33 4.17 -27.45
N LEU A 245 -7.63 3.50 -26.34
CA LEU A 245 -7.21 3.87 -25.00
C LEU A 245 -5.70 3.75 -24.86
N GLU A 246 -5.03 4.74 -24.29
CA GLU A 246 -3.70 4.59 -23.72
C GLU A 246 -3.84 4.18 -22.25
N LEU A 247 -3.53 2.93 -21.97
CA LEU A 247 -3.55 2.35 -20.63
C LEU A 247 -2.14 2.37 -20.05
N VAL A 248 -1.95 3.16 -18.98
CA VAL A 248 -0.68 3.23 -18.25
C VAL A 248 -0.81 2.40 -16.98
N TYR A 249 0.07 1.42 -16.85
CA TYR A 249 0.21 0.60 -15.64
C TYR A 249 1.23 1.25 -14.73
N ASN A 250 0.80 1.63 -13.56
CA ASN A 250 1.64 2.21 -12.52
C ASN A 250 1.64 1.30 -11.29
N ALA A 251 2.68 1.43 -10.48
CA ALA A 251 2.79 0.80 -9.18
C ALA A 251 3.16 1.84 -8.13
N ASN A 252 2.49 1.81 -7.02
CA ASN A 252 2.92 2.50 -5.80
C ASN A 252 3.71 1.51 -4.95
N VAL A 253 5.02 1.74 -4.81
CA VAL A 253 5.93 0.91 -4.02
C VAL A 253 6.32 1.69 -2.77
N TYR A 254 6.25 1.05 -1.61
CA TYR A 254 6.65 1.62 -0.33
C TYR A 254 7.52 0.64 0.45
N GLN A 255 8.40 1.16 1.27
CA GLN A 255 9.17 0.34 2.20
C GLN A 255 9.61 1.14 3.44
N SER A 256 9.66 0.45 4.59
CA SER A 256 10.14 0.95 5.89
C SER A 256 10.98 -0.11 6.61
N THR A 257 11.83 -0.80 5.84
CA THR A 257 12.62 -1.95 6.33
C THR A 257 13.80 -1.55 7.21
N GLY A 258 14.18 -0.27 7.20
CA GLY A 258 15.41 0.24 7.83
C GLY A 258 16.64 0.14 6.93
N GLU A 259 16.49 -0.35 5.68
CA GLU A 259 17.54 -0.45 4.68
C GLU A 259 17.13 0.27 3.42
N ASP A 260 17.96 1.17 2.91
CA ASP A 260 17.72 1.81 1.61
C ASP A 260 18.04 0.82 0.47
N TRP A 261 17.12 0.71 -0.47
CA TRP A 261 17.34 -0.06 -1.70
C TRP A 261 17.91 0.88 -2.76
N ASN A 262 19.23 0.86 -2.93
CA ASN A 262 19.94 1.72 -3.86
C ASN A 262 20.33 0.98 -5.13
N GLU A 263 19.90 1.48 -6.30
CA GLU A 263 20.25 0.94 -7.62
C GLU A 263 20.01 -0.58 -7.73
N VAL A 264 18.85 -1.05 -7.25
CA VAL A 264 18.49 -2.47 -7.23
C VAL A 264 17.68 -2.89 -8.46
N GLU A 265 17.80 -4.16 -8.84
CA GLU A 265 16.87 -4.79 -9.77
C GLU A 265 15.52 -5.00 -9.07
N LEU A 266 14.49 -4.27 -9.53
CA LEU A 266 13.17 -4.29 -8.91
C LEU A 266 12.22 -5.16 -9.72
N SER A 267 11.51 -6.05 -9.05
CA SER A 267 10.39 -6.81 -9.62
C SER A 267 9.17 -6.72 -8.71
N LEU A 268 7.99 -6.69 -9.32
CA LEU A 268 6.70 -6.58 -8.63
C LEU A 268 5.92 -7.85 -8.90
N THR A 269 5.53 -8.57 -7.86
CA THR A 269 4.85 -9.86 -8.00
C THR A 269 3.50 -9.83 -7.32
N GLU A 270 2.50 -10.38 -7.99
CA GLU A 270 1.17 -10.60 -7.45
C GLU A 270 1.18 -11.61 -6.30
N GLY A 271 0.31 -11.38 -5.29
CA GLY A 271 0.04 -12.35 -4.24
C GLY A 271 0.93 -12.23 -3.02
N LEU A 272 0.84 -13.25 -2.18
CA LEU A 272 1.58 -13.38 -0.93
C LEU A 272 2.58 -14.54 -1.01
N PRO A 273 3.81 -14.39 -0.51
CA PRO A 273 4.84 -15.42 -0.61
C PRO A 273 4.53 -16.70 0.19
N LYS A 274 3.65 -16.61 1.19
CA LYS A 274 3.29 -17.71 2.11
C LYS A 274 1.98 -18.43 1.76
N GLN A 275 1.42 -18.24 0.58
CA GLN A 275 0.21 -18.99 0.20
C GLN A 275 0.50 -20.49 0.16
N LYS A 276 -0.20 -21.26 1.00
CA LYS A 276 -0.14 -22.72 0.98
C LYS A 276 -0.79 -23.21 -0.32
N ALA A 277 -0.03 -23.93 -1.13
CA ALA A 277 -0.53 -24.62 -2.31
C ALA A 277 -1.25 -25.94 -1.88
N ALA A 278 -2.26 -25.83 -1.03
CA ALA A 278 -3.09 -26.96 -0.64
C ALA A 278 -4.42 -26.87 -1.39
N LEU A 279 -4.80 -27.94 -2.05
CA LEU A 279 -6.12 -28.03 -2.65
C LEU A 279 -7.17 -28.03 -1.53
N PRO A 280 -8.27 -27.28 -1.69
CA PRO A 280 -9.39 -27.38 -0.75
C PRO A 280 -9.98 -28.79 -0.83
N GLU A 281 -10.19 -29.42 0.33
CA GLU A 281 -10.85 -30.70 0.43
C GLU A 281 -12.33 -30.48 0.78
N PHE A 282 -13.22 -31.28 0.17
CA PHE A 282 -14.63 -31.23 0.51
C PHE A 282 -14.86 -31.90 1.87
N ASP A 283 -15.37 -31.14 2.82
CA ASP A 283 -15.96 -31.70 4.01
C ASP A 283 -17.30 -32.35 3.71
N ARG A 284 -17.64 -33.39 4.46
CA ARG A 284 -18.93 -34.09 4.28
C ARG A 284 -20.08 -33.14 4.57
N TRP A 285 -20.85 -32.78 3.55
CA TRP A 285 -22.03 -31.93 3.69
C TRP A 285 -23.26 -32.75 4.12
N TYR A 286 -23.73 -32.52 5.36
CA TYR A 286 -24.95 -33.15 5.89
C TYR A 286 -26.10 -32.15 5.91
N ILE A 287 -27.19 -32.47 5.21
CA ILE A 287 -28.45 -31.74 5.31
C ILE A 287 -29.25 -32.35 6.48
N ASN A 288 -29.23 -31.68 7.63
CA ASN A 288 -29.96 -32.09 8.82
C ASN A 288 -31.13 -31.15 9.12
N ARG A 289 -32.24 -31.69 9.64
CA ARG A 289 -33.36 -30.89 10.14
C ARG A 289 -32.89 -30.09 11.38
N ARG A 290 -32.79 -28.75 11.24
CA ARG A 290 -32.42 -27.89 12.37
C ARG A 290 -33.56 -27.84 13.40
N THR A 291 -33.31 -28.28 14.60
CA THR A 291 -34.14 -28.00 15.79
C THR A 291 -33.64 -26.70 16.43
N THR A 292 -34.53 -25.92 17.04
CA THR A 292 -34.25 -24.59 17.63
C THR A 292 -33.13 -24.54 18.67
N SER A 293 -32.68 -25.71 19.18
CA SER A 293 -31.54 -25.78 20.11
C SER A 293 -30.17 -25.79 19.43
N SER A 294 -30.07 -26.10 18.12
CA SER A 294 -28.78 -26.15 17.39
C SER A 294 -28.31 -24.80 16.86
N VAL A 295 -29.17 -23.79 16.87
CA VAL A 295 -28.86 -22.44 16.38
C VAL A 295 -27.90 -21.69 17.32
N LYS A 296 -27.86 -22.03 18.60
CA LYS A 296 -26.97 -21.39 19.59
C LYS A 296 -25.51 -21.88 19.54
N ALA A 297 -25.28 -23.12 19.08
CA ALA A 297 -23.93 -23.69 19.02
C ALA A 297 -23.17 -23.37 17.69
N ALA A 298 -23.91 -23.11 16.61
CA ALA A 298 -23.31 -22.81 15.29
C ALA A 298 -22.76 -21.39 15.15
N ARG A 299 -23.02 -20.47 16.10
CA ARG A 299 -22.54 -19.09 16.07
C ARG A 299 -21.07 -18.91 16.49
N SER A 300 -20.38 -19.97 16.90
CA SER A 300 -19.01 -19.87 17.44
C SER A 300 -17.91 -20.43 16.54
N GLN A 301 -18.18 -20.88 15.31
CA GLN A 301 -17.18 -21.60 14.50
C GLN A 301 -17.03 -21.19 13.03
N ASP A 302 -17.62 -20.09 12.56
CA ASP A 302 -17.39 -19.63 11.19
C ASP A 302 -16.33 -18.51 11.16
N TYR A 303 -15.07 -18.89 11.37
CA TYR A 303 -13.93 -18.09 10.93
C TYR A 303 -13.44 -18.65 9.59
N GLN A 304 -14.03 -18.23 8.49
CA GLN A 304 -13.37 -18.38 7.19
C GLN A 304 -12.12 -17.51 7.22
N MET A 305 -10.95 -18.11 7.00
CA MET A 305 -9.70 -17.35 6.83
C MET A 305 -9.82 -16.52 5.57
N GLY A 306 -9.76 -15.21 5.70
CA GLY A 306 -9.79 -14.26 4.61
C GLY A 306 -9.58 -12.85 5.11
N ILE A 307 -9.49 -11.92 4.20
CA ILE A 307 -9.18 -10.51 4.47
C ILE A 307 -10.48 -9.72 4.54
N GLY A 308 -10.67 -8.98 5.61
CA GLY A 308 -11.77 -8.02 5.77
C GLY A 308 -11.31 -6.58 5.77
N THR A 309 -12.27 -5.68 5.91
CA THR A 309 -12.04 -4.24 6.01
C THR A 309 -12.81 -3.69 7.21
N LEU A 310 -12.18 -2.79 7.96
CA LEU A 310 -12.83 -1.99 9.01
C LEU A 310 -12.92 -0.55 8.53
N LYS A 311 -14.14 0.01 8.53
CA LYS A 311 -14.40 1.41 8.17
C LYS A 311 -15.25 2.08 9.24
N GLY A 312 -15.18 3.39 9.32
CA GLY A 312 -16.05 4.16 10.18
C GLY A 312 -15.70 5.64 10.18
N THR A 313 -16.43 6.39 11.01
CA THR A 313 -16.26 7.82 11.18
C THR A 313 -15.98 8.10 12.65
N LEU A 314 -15.09 9.06 12.93
CA LEU A 314 -14.85 9.58 14.27
C LEU A 314 -15.44 10.97 14.42
N LEU A 315 -16.25 11.14 15.46
CA LEU A 315 -16.94 12.37 15.76
C LEU A 315 -16.61 12.84 17.18
N ASP A 316 -16.69 14.13 17.40
CA ASP A 316 -16.74 14.70 18.75
C ASP A 316 -18.13 14.41 19.36
N SER A 317 -18.16 13.82 20.54
CA SER A 317 -19.42 13.42 21.22
C SER A 317 -20.32 14.58 21.60
N GLN A 318 -19.76 15.79 21.75
CA GLN A 318 -20.51 16.98 22.20
C GLN A 318 -20.96 17.84 21.01
N THR A 319 -20.11 18.04 20.03
CA THR A 319 -20.40 18.91 18.88
C THR A 319 -20.94 18.15 17.68
N GLY A 320 -20.70 16.83 17.58
CA GLY A 320 -21.00 16.01 16.41
C GLY A 320 -20.13 16.32 15.20
N GLU A 321 -19.08 17.13 15.36
CA GLU A 321 -18.15 17.46 14.27
C GLU A 321 -17.16 16.32 14.02
N PRO A 322 -16.77 16.08 12.75
CA PRO A 322 -15.78 15.06 12.42
C PRO A 322 -14.39 15.42 12.95
N LEU A 323 -13.69 14.42 13.49
CA LEU A 323 -12.35 14.58 14.04
C LEU A 323 -11.29 14.13 13.03
N PRO A 324 -10.53 15.07 12.43
CA PRO A 324 -9.49 14.73 11.45
C PRO A 324 -8.19 14.28 12.14
N PHE A 325 -7.43 13.41 11.46
CA PHE A 325 -6.10 12.93 11.86
C PHE A 325 -6.04 12.23 13.22
N VAL A 326 -7.14 11.63 13.65
CA VAL A 326 -7.20 10.79 14.84
C VAL A 326 -6.46 9.47 14.57
N ASN A 327 -5.63 9.04 15.50
CA ASN A 327 -4.90 7.79 15.39
C ASN A 327 -5.75 6.61 15.88
N ILE A 328 -5.93 5.60 15.01
CA ILE A 328 -6.70 4.39 15.28
C ILE A 328 -5.77 3.19 15.17
N VAL A 329 -5.70 2.41 16.23
CA VAL A 329 -4.82 1.23 16.35
C VAL A 329 -5.68 -0.01 16.52
N LEU A 330 -5.47 -1.00 15.64
CA LEU A 330 -6.09 -2.31 15.71
C LEU A 330 -5.17 -3.26 16.48
N GLN A 331 -5.68 -3.87 17.54
CA GLN A 331 -4.92 -4.77 18.41
C GLN A 331 -5.53 -6.16 18.47
N ARG A 332 -4.71 -7.16 18.66
CA ARG A 332 -5.12 -8.55 18.98
C ARG A 332 -4.26 -9.07 20.12
N GLY A 333 -4.93 -9.40 21.25
CA GLY A 333 -4.21 -9.85 22.44
C GLY A 333 -3.20 -8.84 23.00
N GLY A 334 -3.47 -7.54 22.85
CA GLY A 334 -2.61 -6.46 23.31
C GLY A 334 -1.46 -6.10 22.36
N GLN A 335 -1.30 -6.79 21.24
CA GLN A 335 -0.31 -6.45 20.20
C GLN A 335 -0.97 -5.66 19.08
N GLN A 336 -0.31 -4.60 18.63
CA GLN A 336 -0.75 -3.82 17.47
C GLN A 336 -0.57 -4.67 16.20
N ILE A 337 -1.66 -4.80 15.43
CA ILE A 337 -1.69 -5.55 14.18
C ILE A 337 -1.72 -4.61 12.98
N ASN A 338 -2.52 -3.54 13.06
CA ASN A 338 -2.70 -2.58 11.98
C ASN A 338 -3.17 -1.23 12.56
N GLY A 339 -3.33 -0.21 11.73
CA GLY A 339 -3.85 1.09 12.15
C GLY A 339 -4.11 2.00 10.97
N ALA A 340 -4.80 3.10 11.23
CA ALA A 340 -5.06 4.17 10.29
C ALA A 340 -5.21 5.50 11.02
N SER A 341 -5.20 6.60 10.27
CA SER A 341 -5.63 7.91 10.75
C SER A 341 -6.87 8.36 10.00
N THR A 342 -7.73 9.15 10.65
CA THR A 342 -8.90 9.73 9.97
C THR A 342 -8.50 10.78 8.94
N ASP A 343 -9.31 10.91 7.88
CA ASP A 343 -9.23 12.00 6.91
C ASP A 343 -9.83 13.30 7.43
N PHE A 344 -9.94 14.34 6.59
CA PHE A 344 -10.52 15.65 6.96
C PHE A 344 -11.99 15.57 7.37
N ASP A 345 -12.72 14.58 6.87
CA ASP A 345 -14.14 14.34 7.17
C ASP A 345 -14.33 13.33 8.31
N GLY A 346 -13.26 13.00 9.04
CA GLY A 346 -13.28 12.08 10.17
C GLY A 346 -13.41 10.60 9.79
N ASN A 347 -13.36 10.24 8.50
CA ASN A 347 -13.51 8.85 8.05
C ASN A 347 -12.17 8.10 8.14
N TYR A 348 -12.25 6.81 8.45
CA TYR A 348 -11.08 5.93 8.43
C TYR A 348 -11.37 4.60 7.73
N THR A 349 -10.32 4.00 7.21
CA THR A 349 -10.35 2.67 6.61
C THR A 349 -9.09 1.91 6.99
N ILE A 350 -9.25 0.76 7.65
CA ILE A 350 -8.16 -0.18 7.93
C ILE A 350 -8.36 -1.39 7.03
N ARG A 351 -7.40 -1.66 6.17
CA ARG A 351 -7.38 -2.76 5.21
C ARG A 351 -5.92 -3.02 4.79
N PRO A 352 -5.50 -4.28 4.58
CA PRO A 352 -6.21 -5.54 4.84
C PRO A 352 -6.19 -5.92 6.32
N ILE A 353 -7.22 -6.64 6.79
CA ILE A 353 -7.29 -7.20 8.15
C ILE A 353 -7.69 -8.67 8.02
N ASP A 354 -6.93 -9.57 8.63
CA ASP A 354 -7.33 -10.97 8.70
C ASP A 354 -8.67 -11.11 9.43
N SER A 355 -9.53 -12.04 9.00
CA SER A 355 -10.78 -12.29 9.71
C SER A 355 -10.51 -12.70 11.17
N GLY A 356 -11.23 -12.09 12.11
CA GLY A 356 -10.98 -12.34 13.53
C GLY A 356 -11.70 -11.38 14.45
N VAL A 357 -11.34 -11.45 15.73
CA VAL A 357 -11.80 -10.51 16.76
C VAL A 357 -10.63 -9.65 17.19
N TYR A 358 -10.86 -8.34 17.23
CA TYR A 358 -9.85 -7.32 17.50
C TYR A 358 -10.34 -6.31 18.52
N ASP A 359 -9.40 -5.64 19.15
CA ASP A 359 -9.64 -4.45 19.96
C ASP A 359 -9.21 -3.22 19.15
N VAL A 360 -10.04 -2.19 19.11
CA VAL A 360 -9.76 -0.92 18.44
C VAL A 360 -9.46 0.13 19.48
N VAL A 361 -8.26 0.69 19.44
CA VAL A 361 -7.82 1.74 20.34
C VAL A 361 -7.71 3.05 19.56
N VAL A 362 -8.37 4.08 20.04
CA VAL A 362 -8.41 5.40 19.43
C VAL A 362 -7.81 6.42 20.38
N SER A 363 -6.89 7.24 19.86
CA SER A 363 -6.27 8.30 20.65
C SER A 363 -6.14 9.58 19.84
N TYR A 364 -6.48 10.71 20.47
CA TYR A 364 -6.38 12.04 19.89
C TYR A 364 -5.98 13.09 20.95
N VAL A 365 -5.20 14.06 20.52
CA VAL A 365 -4.71 15.12 21.43
C VAL A 365 -5.88 15.99 21.90
N GLY A 366 -6.09 16.08 23.21
CA GLY A 366 -7.19 16.84 23.81
C GLY A 366 -8.48 16.04 24.04
N TYR A 367 -8.48 14.72 23.73
CA TYR A 367 -9.61 13.82 23.93
C TYR A 367 -9.22 12.63 24.81
N ASN A 368 -10.20 12.05 25.48
CA ASN A 368 -10.00 10.82 26.22
C ASN A 368 -9.78 9.66 25.25
N ALA A 369 -8.76 8.85 25.48
CA ALA A 369 -8.52 7.68 24.67
C ALA A 369 -9.63 6.63 24.88
N LYS A 370 -10.14 6.04 23.78
CA LYS A 370 -11.23 5.08 23.81
C LYS A 370 -10.79 3.73 23.26
N LYS A 371 -11.17 2.64 23.93
CA LYS A 371 -10.92 1.28 23.50
C LYS A 371 -12.26 0.59 23.24
N VAL A 372 -12.43 0.02 22.05
CA VAL A 372 -13.59 -0.80 21.69
C VAL A 372 -13.13 -2.26 21.60
N ASP A 373 -13.57 -3.06 22.54
CA ASP A 373 -13.19 -4.48 22.63
C ASP A 373 -14.10 -5.37 21.78
N GLY A 374 -13.54 -6.43 21.21
CA GLY A 374 -14.29 -7.49 20.58
C GLY A 374 -14.84 -7.18 19.17
N VAL A 375 -14.26 -6.23 18.46
CA VAL A 375 -14.65 -5.88 17.08
C VAL A 375 -14.41 -7.07 16.16
N ARG A 376 -15.47 -7.56 15.53
CA ARG A 376 -15.42 -8.73 14.66
C ARG A 376 -15.25 -8.32 13.21
N VAL A 377 -14.13 -8.66 12.60
CA VAL A 377 -13.86 -8.51 11.18
C VAL A 377 -14.07 -9.85 10.48
N SER A 378 -14.96 -9.89 9.49
CA SER A 378 -15.26 -11.09 8.69
C SER A 378 -14.57 -11.01 7.33
N SER A 379 -14.22 -12.19 6.77
CA SER A 379 -13.64 -12.29 5.42
C SER A 379 -14.58 -11.69 4.37
N ASP A 380 -14.01 -10.94 3.44
CA ASP A 380 -14.69 -10.34 2.27
C ASP A 380 -15.86 -9.40 2.63
N LYS A 381 -15.89 -8.93 3.89
CA LYS A 381 -16.89 -7.96 4.36
C LYS A 381 -16.28 -6.69 4.89
N ILE A 382 -17.06 -5.63 4.81
CA ILE A 382 -16.75 -4.35 5.47
C ILE A 382 -17.44 -4.35 6.83
N THR A 383 -16.66 -4.25 7.89
CA THR A 383 -17.16 -3.98 9.24
C THR A 383 -17.21 -2.48 9.44
N PHE A 384 -18.36 -1.94 9.79
CA PHE A 384 -18.53 -0.52 10.10
C PHE A 384 -18.47 -0.31 11.61
N LEU A 385 -17.64 0.66 12.04
CA LEU A 385 -17.49 1.05 13.43
C LEU A 385 -17.33 2.57 13.51
N ASP A 386 -18.42 3.26 13.81
CA ASP A 386 -18.40 4.69 14.07
C ASP A 386 -18.10 4.92 15.57
N ILE A 387 -17.21 5.85 15.89
CA ILE A 387 -16.72 6.09 17.26
C ILE A 387 -16.86 7.56 17.59
N GLU A 388 -17.40 7.84 18.78
CA GLU A 388 -17.44 9.17 19.35
C GLU A 388 -16.39 9.31 20.45
N LEU A 389 -15.64 10.41 20.45
CA LEU A 389 -14.64 10.73 21.47
C LEU A 389 -15.12 11.90 22.34
N ASP A 390 -14.89 11.78 23.63
CA ASP A 390 -15.17 12.85 24.59
C ASP A 390 -13.97 13.78 24.75
N ALA A 391 -14.19 15.08 24.61
CA ALA A 391 -13.18 16.09 24.90
C ALA A 391 -12.77 16.03 26.37
N GLY A 392 -11.45 15.90 26.63
CA GLY A 392 -10.90 15.82 27.97
C GLY A 392 -9.49 15.23 27.96
N VAL A 393 -8.71 15.52 29.00
CA VAL A 393 -7.38 14.95 29.19
C VAL A 393 -7.38 14.20 30.52
N ARG A 394 -7.75 12.92 30.49
CA ARG A 394 -7.45 11.99 31.59
C ARG A 394 -6.19 11.22 31.26
N LEU A 395 -5.14 11.47 32.00
CA LEU A 395 -3.87 10.74 31.94
C LEU A 395 -4.09 9.40 32.67
N GLU A 396 -4.28 8.28 31.99
CA GLU A 396 -4.22 6.89 32.53
C GLU A 396 -5.49 6.01 32.51
N GLU A 397 -6.63 6.43 32.00
CA GLU A 397 -7.78 5.51 31.87
C GLU A 397 -8.33 5.50 30.43
N PHE A 398 -8.35 4.32 29.81
CA PHE A 398 -9.11 4.10 28.59
C PHE A 398 -10.57 3.87 28.93
N GLU A 399 -11.48 4.54 28.24
CA GLU A 399 -12.88 4.15 28.25
C GLU A 399 -13.01 2.85 27.44
N VAL A 400 -13.39 1.75 28.11
CA VAL A 400 -13.55 0.44 27.46
C VAL A 400 -15.02 0.22 27.13
N VAL A 401 -15.34 0.10 25.83
CA VAL A 401 -16.69 -0.18 25.33
C VAL A 401 -16.70 -1.52 24.60
N GLU A 402 -17.68 -2.38 24.90
CA GLU A 402 -17.86 -3.64 24.18
C GLU A 402 -18.54 -3.39 22.82
N TYR A 403 -17.98 -3.97 21.76
CA TYR A 403 -18.54 -3.85 20.40
C TYR A 403 -19.91 -4.53 20.32
N THR A 404 -20.91 -3.78 19.94
CA THR A 404 -22.26 -4.30 19.66
C THR A 404 -22.43 -4.40 18.15
N VAL A 405 -22.65 -5.62 17.63
CA VAL A 405 -22.88 -5.84 16.19
C VAL A 405 -24.11 -5.05 15.76
N PRO A 406 -24.01 -4.14 14.78
CA PRO A 406 -25.15 -3.40 14.27
C PRO A 406 -26.26 -4.34 13.79
N LEU A 407 -27.50 -4.02 14.12
CA LEU A 407 -28.70 -4.80 13.70
C LEU A 407 -28.95 -4.74 12.18
N ILE A 408 -28.33 -3.80 11.48
CA ILE A 408 -28.44 -3.61 10.03
C ILE A 408 -27.01 -3.58 9.48
N GLU A 409 -26.64 -4.59 8.69
CA GLU A 409 -25.39 -4.58 7.93
C GLU A 409 -25.55 -3.59 6.77
N LYS A 410 -24.84 -2.47 6.79
CA LYS A 410 -24.86 -1.44 5.73
C LYS A 410 -24.32 -1.95 4.37
N ASP A 411 -23.73 -3.14 4.35
CA ASP A 411 -23.14 -3.76 3.15
C ASP A 411 -23.98 -4.96 2.61
N GLY A 412 -25.20 -5.09 3.07
CA GLY A 412 -26.09 -6.19 2.72
C GLY A 412 -26.86 -5.97 1.43
N GLY A 413 -26.29 -6.32 0.28
CA GLY A 413 -27.04 -6.75 -0.87
C GLY A 413 -27.76 -8.07 -0.55
N SER A 414 -29.06 -7.98 -0.21
CA SER A 414 -30.09 -9.02 -0.23
C SER A 414 -29.79 -10.41 0.38
N SER A 415 -30.34 -10.63 1.57
CA SER A 415 -31.28 -11.75 1.80
C SER A 415 -32.04 -11.52 3.13
N GLY A 416 -33.34 -11.26 3.01
CA GLY A 416 -34.24 -10.99 4.12
C GLY A 416 -34.42 -12.20 5.02
N GLY A 417 -34.23 -11.97 6.32
CA GLY A 417 -34.67 -12.81 7.41
C GLY A 417 -35.17 -11.94 8.54
N SER A 418 -36.49 -11.77 8.66
CA SER A 418 -37.12 -11.08 9.78
C SER A 418 -36.86 -11.82 11.08
N VAL A 419 -36.24 -11.16 12.06
CA VAL A 419 -36.13 -11.66 13.43
C VAL A 419 -36.98 -10.78 14.34
N SER A 420 -38.01 -11.40 14.92
CA SER A 420 -38.92 -10.78 15.89
C SER A 420 -38.21 -10.62 17.25
N ILE A 421 -38.35 -9.43 17.80
CA ILE A 421 -37.87 -9.05 19.13
C ILE A 421 -38.80 -9.64 20.20
N ASN A 422 -38.38 -10.69 20.91
CA ASN A 422 -38.83 -10.96 22.28
C ASN A 422 -37.90 -11.99 22.91
N GLY A 423 -37.20 -11.62 23.95
CA GLY A 423 -36.50 -12.58 24.81
C GLY A 423 -35.12 -12.15 25.32
N ILE A 424 -35.00 -11.00 25.94
CA ILE A 424 -33.84 -10.73 26.81
C ILE A 424 -34.33 -10.75 28.25
N SER A 425 -34.11 -11.84 28.93
CA SER A 425 -34.02 -11.83 30.38
C SER A 425 -33.18 -13.00 30.91
N ARG A 426 -32.11 -12.61 31.58
CA ARG A 426 -31.39 -13.30 32.67
C ARG A 426 -30.53 -14.52 32.31
N LEU A 427 -29.23 -14.32 32.42
CA LEU A 427 -28.26 -15.40 32.70
C LEU A 427 -27.42 -15.02 33.94
N PRO A 428 -27.10 -15.98 34.81
CA PRO A 428 -26.40 -15.77 36.06
C PRO A 428 -24.86 -15.75 35.87
N ARG A 429 -24.22 -14.85 36.61
CA ARG A 429 -22.77 -14.81 36.78
C ARG A 429 -22.28 -16.09 37.46
N ARG A 430 -21.29 -16.74 36.89
CA ARG A 430 -20.48 -17.77 37.54
C ARG A 430 -19.03 -17.29 37.59
N SER A 431 -18.58 -17.03 38.80
CA SER A 431 -17.19 -16.76 39.14
C SER A 431 -16.34 -18.03 38.98
N VAL A 432 -15.19 -17.91 38.30
CA VAL A 432 -14.16 -18.96 38.33
C VAL A 432 -12.92 -18.35 38.99
N SER A 433 -12.52 -19.02 40.08
CA SER A 433 -11.38 -18.68 40.93
C SER A 433 -10.05 -18.98 40.25
N SER A 434 -9.11 -18.09 40.54
CA SER A 434 -7.68 -18.24 40.26
C SER A 434 -7.06 -19.39 41.03
N SER A 435 -6.40 -20.33 40.33
CA SER A 435 -5.20 -21.05 40.80
C SER A 435 -4.69 -21.94 39.69
N ASP A 436 -3.56 -21.59 39.11
CA ASP A 436 -2.41 -22.49 38.91
C ASP A 436 -1.38 -21.79 38.00
N ALA A 437 -0.56 -20.97 38.65
CA ALA A 437 0.70 -20.55 38.10
C ALA A 437 1.70 -21.67 38.34
N GLN A 438 2.04 -22.44 37.33
CA GLN A 438 3.17 -23.35 37.41
C GLN A 438 4.29 -22.95 36.47
N LYS A 439 5.42 -22.60 37.11
CA LYS A 439 6.71 -22.31 36.56
C LYS A 439 7.15 -23.33 35.52
N VAL A 440 7.47 -22.91 34.31
CA VAL A 440 8.38 -23.66 33.43
C VAL A 440 9.64 -22.85 33.21
N ARG A 441 10.71 -23.33 33.82
CA ARG A 441 12.09 -22.89 33.59
C ARG A 441 12.54 -23.26 32.19
N GLY A 442 13.35 -22.39 31.62
CA GLY A 442 13.87 -22.46 30.27
C GLY A 442 14.47 -23.79 29.84
N ALA A 443 14.09 -24.20 28.67
CA ALA A 443 14.85 -25.11 27.85
C ALA A 443 15.18 -24.35 26.54
N ARG A 444 16.46 -24.10 26.33
CA ARG A 444 16.97 -23.70 25.03
C ARG A 444 16.75 -24.85 24.08
N SER A 445 15.75 -24.77 23.25
CA SER A 445 15.52 -25.70 22.15
C SER A 445 16.46 -25.31 21.00
N PHE A 446 17.52 -26.05 20.82
CA PHE A 446 18.25 -26.12 19.56
C PHE A 446 17.35 -26.85 18.55
N ILE A 447 16.64 -26.12 17.73
CA ILE A 447 15.96 -26.71 16.57
C ILE A 447 17.04 -26.92 15.50
N GLN A 448 17.51 -28.15 15.38
CA GLN A 448 18.31 -28.59 14.25
C GLN A 448 17.37 -28.70 13.04
N HIS A 449 17.29 -27.65 12.22
CA HIS A 449 16.65 -27.75 10.91
C HIS A 449 17.61 -28.47 9.98
N ASN A 450 17.27 -29.70 9.62
CA ASN A 450 17.86 -30.42 8.52
C ASN A 450 17.49 -29.69 7.22
N LEU A 451 18.40 -28.87 6.73
CA LEU A 451 18.34 -28.31 5.37
C LEU A 451 18.69 -29.45 4.38
N PHE A 452 17.69 -30.24 4.03
CA PHE A 452 17.77 -31.02 2.80
C PHE A 452 17.63 -30.05 1.63
N LEU A 453 18.68 -29.99 0.82
CA LEU A 453 18.64 -29.43 -0.53
C LEU A 453 17.72 -30.33 -1.36
N ASP A 454 16.42 -30.08 -1.29
CA ASP A 454 15.48 -30.62 -2.25
C ASP A 454 15.34 -29.60 -3.37
N GLU A 455 16.07 -29.83 -4.47
CA GLU A 455 15.82 -29.20 -5.75
C GLU A 455 14.51 -29.76 -6.34
N SER A 456 13.44 -29.69 -5.59
CA SER A 456 12.11 -29.83 -6.16
C SER A 456 11.82 -28.52 -6.88
N PRO A 457 11.52 -28.51 -8.18
CA PRO A 457 11.02 -27.32 -8.83
C PRO A 457 9.75 -26.94 -8.08
N SER A 458 9.81 -25.84 -7.35
CA SER A 458 8.61 -25.25 -6.76
C SER A 458 7.68 -24.98 -7.93
N ILE A 459 6.61 -25.77 -8.07
CA ILE A 459 5.47 -25.46 -8.92
C ILE A 459 4.84 -24.25 -8.24
N SER A 460 5.42 -23.08 -8.49
CA SER A 460 4.77 -21.81 -8.16
C SER A 460 3.58 -21.72 -9.08
N SER A 461 2.40 -21.57 -8.52
CA SER A 461 1.22 -21.11 -9.27
C SER A 461 1.68 -19.97 -10.21
N PRO A 462 1.21 -19.91 -11.46
CA PRO A 462 1.59 -18.84 -12.38
C PRO A 462 1.16 -17.51 -11.76
N ARG A 463 2.13 -16.80 -11.18
CA ARG A 463 1.93 -15.47 -10.61
C ARG A 463 2.39 -14.45 -11.64
N ILE A 464 1.60 -13.41 -11.81
CA ILE A 464 2.01 -12.29 -12.65
C ILE A 464 3.14 -11.57 -11.94
N SER A 465 4.26 -11.41 -12.63
CA SER A 465 5.43 -10.69 -12.15
C SER A 465 5.87 -9.67 -13.21
N TYR A 466 6.05 -8.45 -12.79
CA TYR A 466 6.53 -7.36 -13.64
C TYR A 466 7.97 -7.03 -13.26
N SER A 467 8.90 -7.11 -14.20
CA SER A 467 10.27 -6.60 -14.03
C SER A 467 10.32 -5.13 -14.43
N VAL A 468 11.03 -4.33 -13.66
CA VAL A 468 11.34 -2.95 -14.03
C VAL A 468 12.64 -2.95 -14.83
N ASP A 469 12.62 -2.37 -16.03
CA ASP A 469 13.72 -2.49 -17.01
C ASP A 469 15.01 -1.73 -16.60
N TYR A 470 14.94 -0.91 -15.56
CA TYR A 470 16.08 -0.13 -15.05
C TYR A 470 16.20 -0.28 -13.54
N LYS A 471 17.41 -0.08 -13.04
CA LYS A 471 17.68 -0.11 -11.61
C LYS A 471 16.98 1.03 -10.91
N TYR A 472 16.43 0.75 -9.76
CA TYR A 472 15.62 1.72 -9.02
C TYR A 472 16.10 1.87 -7.57
N SER A 473 15.92 3.08 -7.04
CA SER A 473 16.25 3.37 -5.65
C SER A 473 14.99 3.70 -4.86
N VAL A 474 14.74 2.95 -3.78
CA VAL A 474 13.62 3.16 -2.85
C VAL A 474 14.16 3.37 -1.45
N PRO A 475 14.12 4.59 -0.91
CA PRO A 475 14.57 4.86 0.45
C PRO A 475 13.62 4.24 1.48
N SER A 476 14.17 3.93 2.66
CA SER A 476 13.41 3.34 3.77
C SER A 476 12.73 4.40 4.63
N ASN A 477 11.80 5.14 4.04
CA ASN A 477 11.06 6.21 4.71
C ASN A 477 9.55 5.98 4.80
N GLY A 478 9.06 4.86 4.26
CA GLY A 478 7.64 4.51 4.24
C GLY A 478 6.79 5.31 3.25
N GLU A 479 7.42 6.21 2.47
CA GLU A 479 6.69 6.99 1.45
C GLU A 479 6.40 6.15 0.20
N ASP A 480 5.22 6.38 -0.37
CA ASP A 480 4.82 5.79 -1.63
C ASP A 480 5.65 6.35 -2.80
N ARG A 481 6.20 5.46 -3.63
CA ARG A 481 6.94 5.79 -4.84
C ARG A 481 6.19 5.28 -6.06
N LEU A 482 5.78 6.21 -6.91
CA LEU A 482 5.08 5.88 -8.14
C LEU A 482 6.07 5.43 -9.22
N LEU A 483 5.85 4.25 -9.76
CA LEU A 483 6.61 3.64 -10.86
C LEU A 483 5.67 3.37 -12.02
N THR A 484 6.08 3.69 -13.24
CA THR A 484 5.39 3.22 -14.44
C THR A 484 5.97 1.87 -14.86
N ILE A 485 5.11 0.85 -14.92
CA ILE A 485 5.47 -0.51 -15.31
C ILE A 485 5.49 -0.63 -16.83
N LYS A 486 4.38 -0.29 -17.49
CA LYS A 486 4.22 -0.35 -18.93
C LYS A 486 3.10 0.58 -19.41
N THR A 487 3.09 0.86 -20.70
CA THR A 487 2.01 1.58 -21.36
C THR A 487 1.55 0.77 -22.56
N GLU A 488 0.25 0.56 -22.70
CA GLU A 488 -0.35 -0.21 -23.78
C GLU A 488 -1.47 0.57 -24.47
N LYS A 489 -1.64 0.33 -25.77
CA LYS A 489 -2.78 0.85 -26.52
C LYS A 489 -3.83 -0.23 -26.68
N VAL A 490 -5.01 0.02 -26.12
CA VAL A 490 -6.11 -0.95 -26.04
C VAL A 490 -7.25 -0.49 -26.95
N PRO A 491 -7.78 -1.34 -27.84
CA PRO A 491 -8.97 -1.03 -28.61
C PRO A 491 -10.18 -0.89 -27.68
N VAL A 492 -11.03 0.07 -27.96
CA VAL A 492 -12.18 0.42 -27.11
C VAL A 492 -13.39 0.73 -27.97
N GLU A 493 -14.54 0.23 -27.55
CA GLU A 493 -15.84 0.61 -28.09
C GLU A 493 -16.46 1.69 -27.22
N PHE A 494 -17.01 2.74 -27.87
CA PHE A 494 -17.71 3.82 -27.17
C PHE A 494 -19.20 3.66 -27.34
N LEU A 495 -19.93 3.81 -26.24
CA LEU A 495 -21.39 3.80 -26.22
C LEU A 495 -21.90 4.84 -25.23
N TYR A 496 -23.13 5.29 -25.47
CA TYR A 496 -23.84 6.14 -24.52
C TYR A 496 -24.81 5.29 -23.71
N ARG A 497 -24.97 5.63 -22.43
CA ARG A 497 -25.95 4.95 -21.56
C ARG A 497 -26.74 5.97 -20.75
N ALA A 498 -28.02 5.72 -20.63
CA ALA A 498 -28.90 6.53 -19.81
C ALA A 498 -29.83 5.64 -18.97
N ILE A 499 -30.07 6.04 -17.72
CA ILE A 499 -30.96 5.35 -16.77
C ILE A 499 -31.91 6.41 -16.18
N PRO A 500 -32.90 6.87 -16.95
CA PRO A 500 -33.72 8.05 -16.60
C PRO A 500 -34.56 7.88 -15.34
N LYS A 501 -34.77 6.66 -14.88
CA LYS A 501 -35.42 6.39 -13.59
C LYS A 501 -34.54 6.84 -12.40
N VAL A 502 -33.22 6.84 -12.57
CA VAL A 502 -32.23 7.17 -11.52
C VAL A 502 -31.67 8.58 -11.74
N ASP A 503 -31.22 8.87 -12.95
CA ASP A 503 -30.61 10.14 -13.34
C ASP A 503 -30.95 10.42 -14.82
N THR A 504 -31.31 11.65 -15.14
CA THR A 504 -31.64 12.08 -16.51
C THR A 504 -30.42 12.39 -17.36
N ASP A 505 -29.21 12.32 -16.79
CA ASP A 505 -27.98 12.52 -17.52
C ASP A 505 -27.63 11.30 -18.40
N VAL A 506 -26.98 11.58 -19.51
CA VAL A 506 -26.46 10.56 -20.43
C VAL A 506 -24.96 10.45 -20.26
N TYR A 507 -24.50 9.24 -20.01
CA TYR A 507 -23.09 8.96 -19.75
C TYR A 507 -22.40 8.36 -20.97
N LEU A 508 -21.23 8.89 -21.31
CA LEU A 508 -20.34 8.25 -22.27
C LEU A 508 -19.55 7.14 -21.57
N LEU A 509 -19.61 5.95 -22.11
CA LEU A 509 -18.90 4.77 -21.62
C LEU A 509 -17.86 4.31 -22.63
N ALA A 510 -16.74 3.83 -22.13
CA ALA A 510 -15.76 3.07 -22.88
C ALA A 510 -15.86 1.59 -22.47
N ARG A 511 -16.04 0.71 -23.44
CA ARG A 511 -16.15 -0.75 -23.25
C ARG A 511 -14.90 -1.41 -23.82
N ILE A 512 -14.20 -2.17 -22.99
CA ILE A 512 -13.06 -2.99 -23.36
C ILE A 512 -13.52 -4.44 -23.33
N THR A 513 -13.47 -5.10 -24.47
CA THR A 513 -13.76 -6.54 -24.59
C THR A 513 -12.49 -7.35 -24.41
N ASP A 514 -12.60 -8.60 -23.97
CA ASP A 514 -11.48 -9.52 -23.74
C ASP A 514 -10.37 -8.95 -22.84
N TRP A 515 -10.76 -8.10 -21.89
CA TRP A 515 -9.84 -7.38 -21.01
C TRP A 515 -8.98 -8.31 -20.13
N GLY A 516 -9.35 -9.57 -19.95
CA GLY A 516 -8.54 -10.59 -19.27
C GLY A 516 -7.16 -10.77 -19.87
N ASN A 517 -7.00 -10.52 -21.19
CA ASN A 517 -5.71 -10.58 -21.87
C ASN A 517 -4.74 -9.49 -21.42
N LEU A 518 -5.24 -8.41 -20.83
CA LEU A 518 -4.43 -7.30 -20.32
C LEU A 518 -3.71 -7.65 -19.02
N GLN A 519 -4.10 -8.76 -18.37
CA GLN A 519 -3.55 -9.20 -17.08
C GLN A 519 -3.56 -8.09 -16.03
N LEU A 520 -4.69 -7.37 -15.95
CA LEU A 520 -4.88 -6.34 -14.92
C LEU A 520 -5.03 -7.00 -13.56
N LEU A 521 -4.47 -6.35 -12.55
CA LEU A 521 -4.66 -6.70 -11.16
C LEU A 521 -5.74 -5.82 -10.53
N SER A 522 -6.40 -6.28 -9.49
CA SER A 522 -7.37 -5.46 -8.77
C SER A 522 -6.69 -4.22 -8.19
N GLY A 523 -7.19 -3.03 -8.56
CA GLY A 523 -6.54 -1.78 -8.19
C GLY A 523 -7.33 -0.55 -8.58
N LYS A 524 -6.85 0.60 -8.09
CA LYS A 524 -7.43 1.91 -8.36
C LYS A 524 -7.04 2.38 -9.75
N SER A 525 -8.00 2.99 -10.46
CA SER A 525 -7.77 3.59 -11.77
C SER A 525 -8.19 5.06 -11.80
N THR A 526 -7.40 5.88 -12.46
CA THR A 526 -7.69 7.28 -12.75
C THR A 526 -8.06 7.41 -14.22
N ILE A 527 -9.12 8.13 -14.51
CA ILE A 527 -9.68 8.27 -15.85
C ILE A 527 -9.42 9.69 -16.35
N TYR A 528 -8.82 9.79 -17.53
CA TYR A 528 -8.61 11.05 -18.24
C TYR A 528 -9.31 10.99 -19.60
N PHE A 529 -10.10 11.99 -19.90
CA PHE A 529 -10.74 12.16 -21.20
C PHE A 529 -10.38 13.50 -21.81
N GLN A 530 -9.82 13.48 -23.04
CA GLN A 530 -9.33 14.67 -23.75
C GLN A 530 -8.35 15.54 -22.93
N GLY A 531 -7.49 14.87 -22.14
CA GLY A 531 -6.50 15.52 -21.28
C GLY A 531 -7.05 16.06 -19.96
N ALA A 532 -8.36 16.01 -19.73
CA ALA A 532 -8.99 16.40 -18.47
C ALA A 532 -9.22 15.19 -17.55
N TYR A 533 -9.10 15.39 -16.24
CA TYR A 533 -9.48 14.40 -15.24
C TYR A 533 -11.01 14.21 -15.26
N SER A 534 -11.48 12.99 -15.44
CA SER A 534 -12.91 12.63 -15.49
C SER A 534 -13.39 11.92 -14.24
N GLY A 535 -12.49 11.24 -13.51
CA GLY A 535 -12.89 10.53 -12.31
C GLY A 535 -11.95 9.39 -11.94
N GLU A 536 -12.36 8.60 -10.96
CA GLU A 536 -11.67 7.41 -10.50
C GLU A 536 -12.60 6.21 -10.56
N SER A 537 -12.03 5.03 -10.75
CA SER A 537 -12.74 3.75 -10.72
C SER A 537 -11.87 2.69 -10.06
N ASN A 538 -12.44 1.56 -9.71
CA ASN A 538 -11.70 0.41 -9.22
C ASN A 538 -11.83 -0.72 -10.25
N ILE A 539 -10.69 -1.33 -10.58
CA ILE A 539 -10.64 -2.56 -11.38
C ILE A 539 -10.78 -3.73 -10.42
N ASP A 540 -11.70 -4.61 -10.71
CA ASP A 540 -11.84 -5.91 -10.04
C ASP A 540 -11.37 -7.00 -11.01
N ALA A 541 -10.14 -7.46 -10.81
CA ALA A 541 -9.53 -8.49 -11.66
C ALA A 541 -10.15 -9.89 -11.49
N GLU A 542 -10.90 -10.12 -10.40
CA GLU A 542 -11.59 -11.39 -10.12
C GLU A 542 -12.99 -11.42 -10.78
N SER A 543 -13.39 -10.33 -11.44
CA SER A 543 -14.68 -10.26 -12.12
C SER A 543 -14.75 -11.28 -13.27
N VAL A 544 -15.79 -12.11 -13.25
CA VAL A 544 -16.06 -13.11 -14.31
C VAL A 544 -16.66 -12.49 -15.59
N LYS A 545 -16.77 -11.16 -15.66
CA LYS A 545 -17.30 -10.47 -16.85
C LYS A 545 -16.23 -10.37 -17.93
N ASP A 546 -16.59 -10.68 -19.16
CA ASP A 546 -15.69 -10.59 -20.33
C ASP A 546 -15.45 -9.14 -20.78
N THR A 547 -16.22 -8.19 -20.24
CA THR A 547 -16.15 -6.77 -20.62
C THR A 547 -15.88 -5.89 -19.41
N LEU A 548 -14.97 -4.93 -19.57
CA LEU A 548 -14.72 -3.85 -18.61
C LEU A 548 -15.35 -2.57 -19.16
N GLU A 549 -16.26 -1.96 -18.40
CA GLU A 549 -16.91 -0.70 -18.75
C GLU A 549 -16.41 0.43 -17.86
N ILE A 550 -16.03 1.54 -18.48
CA ILE A 550 -15.45 2.71 -17.84
C ILE A 550 -16.30 3.93 -18.19
N ALA A 551 -16.84 4.61 -17.19
CA ALA A 551 -17.57 5.86 -17.40
C ALA A 551 -16.60 7.01 -17.62
N LEU A 552 -16.72 7.72 -18.74
CA LEU A 552 -15.85 8.85 -19.11
C LEU A 552 -16.42 10.20 -18.68
N GLY A 553 -17.69 10.24 -18.32
CA GLY A 553 -18.39 11.44 -17.89
C GLY A 553 -19.76 11.60 -18.53
N ARG A 554 -20.40 12.70 -18.20
CA ARG A 554 -21.72 13.08 -18.74
C ARG A 554 -21.56 13.80 -20.07
N ASP A 555 -22.51 13.61 -20.97
CA ASP A 555 -22.54 14.33 -22.23
C ASP A 555 -23.76 15.26 -22.31
N GLU A 556 -23.55 16.54 -22.11
CA GLU A 556 -24.59 17.58 -22.11
C GLU A 556 -25.24 17.82 -23.48
N ASN A 557 -24.69 17.26 -24.56
CA ASN A 557 -25.28 17.37 -25.90
C ASN A 557 -26.40 16.36 -26.15
N ILE A 558 -26.70 15.49 -25.18
CA ILE A 558 -27.80 14.53 -25.27
C ILE A 558 -28.75 14.82 -24.10
N LEU A 559 -29.94 15.25 -24.44
CA LEU A 559 -30.98 15.63 -23.48
C LEU A 559 -31.98 14.51 -23.35
N LEU A 560 -32.40 14.24 -22.12
CA LEU A 560 -33.33 13.17 -21.84
C LEU A 560 -34.42 13.64 -20.88
N GLU A 561 -35.66 13.29 -21.18
CA GLU A 561 -36.82 13.54 -20.33
C GLU A 561 -37.63 12.24 -20.15
N ARG A 562 -37.94 11.89 -18.90
CA ARG A 562 -38.82 10.77 -18.54
C ARG A 562 -40.07 11.30 -17.89
N ARG A 563 -41.23 11.00 -18.44
CA ARG A 563 -42.52 11.47 -17.93
C ARG A 563 -43.58 10.39 -17.91
N LEU A 564 -44.49 10.49 -16.93
CA LEU A 564 -45.70 9.68 -16.89
C LEU A 564 -46.77 10.34 -17.79
N ASN A 565 -47.25 9.59 -18.79
CA ASN A 565 -48.37 10.03 -19.60
C ASN A 565 -49.66 9.84 -18.81
N LYS A 566 -50.16 10.94 -18.24
CA LYS A 566 -51.35 10.94 -17.37
C LYS A 566 -52.64 10.68 -18.14
N GLU A 567 -52.67 11.00 -19.43
CA GLU A 567 -53.87 10.81 -20.27
C GLU A 567 -54.12 9.33 -20.57
N LEU A 568 -53.06 8.56 -20.73
CA LEU A 568 -53.12 7.12 -20.98
C LEU A 568 -53.11 6.28 -19.71
N SER A 569 -52.67 6.85 -18.59
CA SER A 569 -52.61 6.15 -17.31
C SER A 569 -53.97 6.11 -16.64
N THR A 570 -54.42 4.94 -16.19
CA THR A 570 -55.74 4.75 -15.59
C THR A 570 -55.63 4.08 -14.22
N GLU A 571 -56.56 4.40 -13.34
CA GLU A 571 -56.71 3.73 -12.04
C GLU A 571 -58.18 3.35 -11.86
N GLN A 572 -58.47 2.08 -11.64
CA GLN A 572 -59.81 1.55 -11.48
C GLN A 572 -59.86 0.63 -10.25
N THR A 573 -60.92 0.78 -9.46
CA THR A 573 -61.16 -0.09 -8.31
C THR A 573 -62.26 -1.08 -8.63
N PHE A 574 -61.98 -2.37 -8.51
CA PHE A 574 -62.90 -3.48 -8.71
C PHE A 574 -63.07 -4.26 -7.39
N GLY A 575 -64.13 -3.96 -6.65
CA GLY A 575 -64.38 -4.57 -5.35
C GLY A 575 -63.25 -4.20 -4.34
N SER A 576 -62.49 -5.16 -3.86
CA SER A 576 -61.38 -4.98 -2.95
C SER A 576 -60.00 -4.91 -3.61
N LYS A 577 -59.95 -4.78 -4.96
CA LYS A 577 -58.70 -4.73 -5.72
C LYS A 577 -58.63 -3.45 -6.54
N VAL A 578 -57.45 -2.88 -6.59
CA VAL A 578 -57.08 -1.74 -7.43
C VAL A 578 -56.31 -2.27 -8.64
N LYS A 579 -56.68 -1.79 -9.81
CA LYS A 579 -55.99 -1.98 -11.07
C LYS A 579 -55.49 -0.63 -11.54
N LYS A 580 -54.16 -0.51 -11.73
CA LYS A 580 -53.51 0.72 -12.16
C LYS A 580 -52.69 0.44 -13.41
N GLU A 581 -52.99 1.15 -14.48
CA GLU A 581 -52.21 1.12 -15.71
C GLU A 581 -51.36 2.37 -15.79
N LEU A 582 -50.03 2.21 -15.94
CA LEU A 582 -49.08 3.30 -15.98
C LEU A 582 -48.36 3.29 -17.34
N HIS A 583 -48.43 4.43 -18.03
CA HIS A 583 -47.81 4.67 -19.31
C HIS A 583 -46.70 5.67 -19.18
N TRP A 584 -45.48 5.24 -19.46
CA TRP A 584 -44.27 6.05 -19.39
C TRP A 584 -43.76 6.39 -20.77
N GLU A 585 -43.29 7.61 -20.93
CA GLU A 585 -42.72 8.16 -22.13
C GLU A 585 -41.33 8.71 -21.83
N ILE A 586 -40.36 8.32 -22.63
CA ILE A 586 -38.98 8.78 -22.54
C ILE A 586 -38.64 9.42 -23.88
N VAL A 587 -38.30 10.71 -23.84
CA VAL A 587 -37.87 11.46 -25.01
C VAL A 587 -36.37 11.71 -24.91
N VAL A 588 -35.63 11.30 -25.93
CA VAL A 588 -34.21 11.52 -26.06
C VAL A 588 -33.93 12.44 -27.23
N ARG A 589 -33.18 13.49 -27.04
CA ARG A 589 -32.76 14.43 -28.08
C ARG A 589 -31.24 14.49 -28.18
N SER A 590 -30.70 14.18 -29.34
CA SER A 590 -29.27 14.33 -29.64
C SER A 590 -29.01 15.64 -30.37
N ASN A 591 -28.10 16.46 -29.83
CA ASN A 591 -27.52 17.65 -30.47
C ASN A 591 -26.13 17.36 -31.08
N LYS A 592 -25.77 16.08 -31.23
CA LYS A 592 -24.51 15.66 -31.84
C LYS A 592 -24.52 15.86 -33.36
N SER A 593 -23.35 16.13 -33.93
CA SER A 593 -23.13 16.27 -35.38
C SER A 593 -22.95 14.92 -36.11
N HIS A 594 -22.88 13.82 -35.37
CA HIS A 594 -22.68 12.46 -35.87
C HIS A 594 -23.68 11.49 -35.21
N PRO A 595 -24.01 10.37 -35.86
CA PRO A 595 -24.86 9.39 -35.24
C PRO A 595 -24.21 8.72 -34.04
N ILE A 596 -25.01 8.38 -33.02
CA ILE A 596 -24.55 7.72 -31.80
C ILE A 596 -25.42 6.51 -31.49
N MET A 597 -24.84 5.55 -30.74
CA MET A 597 -25.57 4.42 -30.15
C MET A 597 -25.82 4.73 -28.67
N LEU A 598 -27.08 4.71 -28.27
CA LEU A 598 -27.52 4.92 -26.89
C LEU A 598 -28.19 3.65 -26.36
N GLU A 599 -27.65 3.15 -25.26
CA GLU A 599 -28.29 2.11 -24.44
C GLU A 599 -29.17 2.81 -23.39
N LEU A 600 -30.46 2.79 -23.62
CA LEU A 600 -31.46 3.35 -22.71
C LEU A 600 -31.99 2.25 -21.80
N ILE A 601 -31.92 2.46 -20.50
CA ILE A 601 -32.29 1.48 -19.48
C ILE A 601 -33.39 2.06 -18.59
N ASP A 602 -34.49 1.31 -18.44
CA ASP A 602 -35.52 1.57 -17.43
C ASP A 602 -35.88 0.26 -16.72
N GLN A 603 -36.86 0.27 -15.84
CA GLN A 603 -37.19 -0.89 -15.03
C GLN A 603 -38.69 -1.00 -14.77
N LEU A 604 -39.23 -2.19 -14.95
CA LEU A 604 -40.52 -2.57 -14.43
C LEU A 604 -40.43 -2.88 -12.94
N PRO A 605 -41.43 -2.53 -12.13
CA PRO A 605 -41.45 -2.92 -10.73
C PRO A 605 -41.56 -4.44 -10.58
N LEU A 606 -40.93 -4.99 -9.55
CA LEU A 606 -41.05 -6.40 -9.17
C LEU A 606 -41.81 -6.48 -7.83
N SER A 607 -42.54 -7.57 -7.62
CA SER A 607 -43.21 -7.83 -6.36
C SER A 607 -42.89 -9.22 -5.81
N ASN A 608 -42.56 -9.27 -4.52
CA ASN A 608 -42.45 -10.51 -3.75
C ASN A 608 -43.77 -10.92 -3.06
N ASP A 609 -44.80 -10.05 -3.11
CA ASP A 609 -46.12 -10.34 -2.58
C ASP A 609 -47.01 -10.96 -3.70
N ARG A 610 -47.52 -12.16 -3.43
CA ARG A 610 -48.43 -12.89 -4.38
C ARG A 610 -49.72 -12.15 -4.67
N ASN A 611 -50.11 -11.19 -3.84
CA ASN A 611 -51.33 -10.39 -4.03
C ASN A 611 -51.08 -9.15 -4.90
N ILE A 612 -49.81 -8.82 -5.17
CA ILE A 612 -49.42 -7.71 -6.04
C ILE A 612 -48.91 -8.30 -7.35
N ILE A 613 -49.65 -8.08 -8.41
CA ILE A 613 -49.32 -8.59 -9.75
C ILE A 613 -48.84 -7.42 -10.60
N VAL A 614 -47.68 -7.57 -11.21
CA VAL A 614 -47.11 -6.62 -12.18
C VAL A 614 -47.07 -7.31 -13.54
N GLU A 615 -47.69 -6.69 -14.56
CA GLU A 615 -47.74 -7.23 -15.90
C GLU A 615 -47.37 -6.15 -16.92
N ALA A 616 -46.35 -6.44 -17.76
CA ALA A 616 -45.97 -5.55 -18.84
C ALA A 616 -47.06 -5.54 -19.89
N LEU A 617 -47.58 -4.35 -20.25
CA LEU A 617 -48.57 -4.19 -21.31
C LEU A 617 -47.92 -3.89 -22.66
N TYR A 618 -46.95 -2.99 -22.66
CA TYR A 618 -46.18 -2.60 -23.83
C TYR A 618 -44.75 -2.22 -23.43
N ILE A 619 -43.76 -2.72 -24.14
CA ILE A 619 -42.35 -2.44 -23.92
C ILE A 619 -41.58 -2.09 -25.20
N GLY A 620 -42.29 -2.03 -26.36
CA GLY A 620 -41.66 -1.81 -27.65
C GLY A 620 -40.57 -2.86 -27.95
N GLU A 621 -39.42 -2.39 -28.43
CA GLU A 621 -38.26 -3.25 -28.78
C GLU A 621 -37.32 -3.54 -27.61
N ALA A 622 -37.73 -3.26 -26.37
CA ALA A 622 -36.87 -3.49 -25.20
C ALA A 622 -36.55 -4.96 -24.98
N LYS A 623 -35.32 -5.24 -24.67
CA LYS A 623 -34.93 -6.50 -24.05
C LYS A 623 -35.40 -6.49 -22.59
N ASN A 624 -36.24 -7.43 -22.21
CA ASN A 624 -36.81 -7.54 -20.86
C ASN A 624 -36.09 -8.65 -20.08
N GLU A 625 -35.35 -8.28 -19.05
CA GLU A 625 -34.78 -9.21 -18.09
C GLU A 625 -35.74 -9.42 -16.91
N LYS A 626 -36.50 -10.51 -16.97
CA LYS A 626 -37.63 -10.79 -16.05
C LYS A 626 -37.19 -10.87 -14.56
N GLU A 627 -35.96 -11.30 -14.29
CA GLU A 627 -35.48 -11.46 -12.93
C GLU A 627 -35.20 -10.13 -12.21
N SER A 628 -34.71 -9.14 -12.95
CA SER A 628 -34.44 -7.79 -12.46
C SER A 628 -35.50 -6.76 -12.81
N GLY A 629 -36.42 -7.09 -13.74
CA GLY A 629 -37.39 -6.16 -14.31
C GLY A 629 -36.77 -5.13 -15.27
N LYS A 630 -35.49 -5.27 -15.59
CA LYS A 630 -34.71 -4.33 -16.41
C LYS A 630 -35.19 -4.36 -17.84
N LEU A 631 -35.48 -3.19 -18.38
CA LEU A 631 -35.79 -2.95 -19.80
C LEU A 631 -34.57 -2.24 -20.43
N THR A 632 -34.11 -2.75 -21.57
CA THR A 632 -32.98 -2.16 -22.30
C THR A 632 -33.34 -1.95 -23.75
N TRP A 633 -33.27 -0.70 -24.22
CA TRP A 633 -33.43 -0.33 -25.65
C TRP A 633 -32.07 0.05 -26.20
N GLU A 634 -31.74 -0.41 -27.41
CA GLU A 634 -30.55 0.00 -28.16
C GLU A 634 -31.01 0.98 -29.24
N LEU A 635 -30.80 2.28 -29.01
CA LEU A 635 -31.26 3.35 -29.89
C LEU A 635 -30.09 3.88 -30.73
N ARG A 636 -30.30 3.96 -32.04
CA ARG A 636 -29.42 4.69 -32.94
C ARG A 636 -30.00 6.09 -33.17
N LEU A 637 -29.35 7.08 -32.56
CA LEU A 637 -29.74 8.48 -32.71
C LEU A 637 -28.98 9.11 -33.89
N GLU A 638 -29.71 9.62 -34.88
CA GLU A 638 -29.13 10.36 -35.98
C GLU A 638 -28.72 11.79 -35.55
N PRO A 639 -27.87 12.49 -36.30
CA PRO A 639 -27.43 13.85 -35.96
C PRO A 639 -28.62 14.80 -35.78
N ASN A 640 -28.63 15.56 -34.66
CA ASN A 640 -29.69 16.52 -34.33
C ASN A 640 -31.12 15.95 -34.37
N SER A 641 -31.30 14.69 -34.02
CA SER A 641 -32.57 13.99 -33.97
C SER A 641 -33.16 13.87 -32.58
N SER A 642 -34.43 13.49 -32.54
CA SER A 642 -35.15 13.18 -31.30
C SER A 642 -35.87 11.86 -31.49
N GLU A 643 -35.74 10.97 -30.52
CA GLU A 643 -36.43 9.67 -30.47
C GLU A 643 -37.28 9.60 -29.22
N GLN A 644 -38.43 8.89 -29.37
CA GLN A 644 -39.37 8.67 -28.27
C GLN A 644 -39.54 7.19 -28.05
N VAL A 645 -39.42 6.77 -26.80
CA VAL A 645 -39.64 5.40 -26.35
C VAL A 645 -40.76 5.40 -25.34
N GLU A 646 -41.66 4.44 -25.49
CA GLU A 646 -42.82 4.26 -24.61
C GLU A 646 -42.80 2.87 -24.01
N PHE A 647 -43.20 2.77 -22.75
CA PHE A 647 -43.51 1.50 -22.13
C PHE A 647 -44.66 1.64 -21.14
N SER A 648 -45.40 0.58 -20.92
CA SER A 648 -46.50 0.56 -19.99
C SER A 648 -46.64 -0.77 -19.27
N TYR A 649 -47.16 -0.70 -18.07
CA TYR A 649 -47.40 -1.86 -17.23
C TYR A 649 -48.64 -1.68 -16.37
N GLU A 650 -49.19 -2.82 -15.98
CA GLU A 650 -50.36 -2.93 -15.12
C GLU A 650 -49.94 -3.39 -13.73
N LEU A 651 -50.50 -2.74 -12.71
CA LEU A 651 -50.41 -3.13 -11.31
C LEU A 651 -51.79 -3.57 -10.81
N LYS A 652 -51.89 -4.77 -10.26
CA LYS A 652 -53.08 -5.26 -9.57
C LYS A 652 -52.73 -5.54 -8.12
N TYR A 653 -53.40 -4.87 -7.18
CA TYR A 653 -53.14 -5.02 -5.76
C TYR A 653 -54.41 -4.83 -4.91
N PRO A 654 -54.47 -5.38 -3.68
CA PRO A 654 -55.59 -5.14 -2.76
C PRO A 654 -55.68 -3.65 -2.37
N GLU A 655 -56.89 -3.10 -2.29
CA GLU A 655 -57.12 -1.69 -1.88
C GLU A 655 -56.52 -1.36 -0.50
N SER A 656 -56.40 -2.36 0.37
CA SER A 656 -55.78 -2.23 1.69
C SER A 656 -54.22 -2.17 1.67
N ALA A 657 -53.59 -2.44 0.52
CA ALA A 657 -52.15 -2.41 0.38
C ALA A 657 -51.65 -1.00 0.07
N LEU A 658 -50.68 -0.52 0.85
CA LEU A 658 -49.93 0.69 0.52
C LEU A 658 -48.87 0.34 -0.50
N VAL A 659 -49.12 0.66 -1.77
CA VAL A 659 -48.13 0.46 -2.84
C VAL A 659 -47.49 1.81 -3.16
N TYR A 660 -46.19 1.93 -2.94
CA TYR A 660 -45.39 3.10 -3.30
C TYR A 660 -44.77 2.87 -4.67
N ASN A 661 -44.97 3.82 -5.58
CA ASN A 661 -44.34 3.85 -6.93
C ASN A 661 -43.10 4.69 -6.92
#